data_35cc19cd75df6a5439ae1f335d6a95c1
#
_entry.id   35cc19cd75df6a5439ae1f335d6a95c1
#
_cell.length_a   1.000
_cell.length_b   1.000
_cell.length_c   1.000
_cell.angle_alpha   90.00
_cell.angle_beta   90.00
_cell.angle_gamma   90.00
#
_symmetry.space_group_name_H-M   'P 1'
#
loop_
_entity.id
_entity.type
_entity.pdbx_description
1 polymer ?
#
loop_
_entity_poly.entity_id
_entity_poly.type
_entity_poly.pdbx_seq_one_letter_code
_entity_poly.pdbx_strand_id
1 'polypeptide(L)'
;MTRLPCQKGCNLDIEVMLGMILSSVRATGLRAIVLGSVLMFGCLASTTPASGQQPLQTLLVGVDRRTVTSLDGDWHYLVDQSPGRALYAGSGEINDKSYAMNTHPNIVGKHNEEYDFSTAPTLKVPGDWNTQVPQLFNYEGVLWYERDFDTQPKPGTRAFLHVGAANYRSHVWVNQKRVCDHEGGYTPFDCEVTAVLHPGSNFVVIAVDATRLLDGIPSVGIDWFNYGGLTRDVSLVTVPAAFIDDYDVHLAHGPTWQASNSEISGYVHVLDAPAGSSVTVDIPEAGAKATVVTDADGKAPFSVKASKLTLWSPESPKLYKVTLASGADKLTDDIGFRDIRVDGTRILINGKAVFLQGANMHAEAPVRGGRANTDEDVATIFSYLKDLNANFVRLAHYPHDERMERAADKDGIMVWSEIPNWQRISFDKPEVYAKDVAMLREMIRRDRNKASVILWSVSNETGNYPVRTKFLTGLVEEARRLDPTRLITSALNSAHIEGTAAILNDPFADALDVVGINEYIGWYSGVPEDADKMQWALPQKPIIMSEFGAEAKQGNHGATDQRWTEEQQAYVLQHQIVMLNNIPQLRGVTPWILMDFRSPGRNIPKLQDGYNRKGLISEDGKKKQSFELVQKVYKDHSLGKAE
;
A
#
# COMPACT_ATOMS: atom_id res chain seq x y z
N MET A 1 44.68 -30.09 20.03
CA MET A 1 45.69 -29.32 20.82
C MET A 1 45.28 -27.87 20.72
N THR A 2 44.86 -27.10 21.67
CA THR A 2 44.93 -27.09 23.12
C THR A 2 43.70 -26.32 23.67
N ARG A 3 43.04 -26.91 24.65
CA ARG A 3 42.02 -26.23 25.47
C ARG A 3 42.68 -25.28 26.45
N LEU A 4 42.03 -24.17 26.84
CA LEU A 4 42.07 -23.59 28.18
C LEU A 4 40.88 -22.64 28.41
N PRO A 5 40.50 -22.28 29.67
CA PRO A 5 39.17 -22.58 30.18
C PRO A 5 38.34 -21.35 30.60
N CYS A 6 37.14 -21.64 30.96
CA CYS A 6 36.13 -20.80 31.64
C CYS A 6 36.63 -20.15 32.93
N GLN A 7 36.27 -18.86 33.19
CA GLN A 7 36.15 -18.36 34.54
C GLN A 7 34.84 -17.57 34.74
N LYS A 8 34.25 -17.89 35.87
CA LYS A 8 32.96 -17.48 36.41
C LYS A 8 32.96 -16.07 36.97
N GLY A 9 31.81 -15.39 36.86
CA GLY A 9 31.12 -14.79 37.97
C GLY A 9 31.50 -13.37 38.36
N CYS A 10 30.53 -12.45 38.24
CA CYS A 10 30.21 -11.50 39.33
C CYS A 10 28.79 -10.93 39.05
N ASN A 11 27.84 -11.38 39.86
CA ASN A 11 26.62 -10.67 40.19
C ASN A 11 27.00 -9.48 41.06
N LEU A 12 26.44 -8.32 40.80
CA LEU A 12 26.36 -7.25 41.82
C LEU A 12 24.93 -6.66 41.74
N ASP A 13 24.20 -6.98 42.82
CA ASP A 13 22.92 -6.37 43.17
C ASP A 13 23.12 -4.86 43.43
N ILE A 14 22.21 -4.05 42.88
CA ILE A 14 21.99 -2.66 43.27
C ILE A 14 20.54 -2.52 43.73
N GLU A 15 20.29 -3.03 44.94
CA GLU A 15 19.31 -2.47 45.88
C GLU A 15 20.12 -2.05 47.08
N VAL A 16 20.00 -0.78 47.48
CA VAL A 16 20.30 -0.06 48.71
C VAL A 16 20.92 1.31 48.39
N MET A 17 20.08 2.28 48.12
CA MET A 17 20.31 3.70 48.49
C MET A 17 19.04 4.55 48.26
N LEU A 18 18.02 4.28 49.04
CA LEU A 18 16.96 5.28 49.28
C LEU A 18 16.46 5.15 50.71
N GLY A 19 17.12 5.86 51.59
CA GLY A 19 16.70 5.93 52.98
C GLY A 19 17.75 6.67 53.83
N MET A 20 17.56 7.96 54.01
CA MET A 20 18.05 8.81 55.08
C MET A 20 18.29 10.23 54.57
N ILE A 21 17.30 11.08 54.71
CA ILE A 21 17.37 12.48 55.17
C ILE A 21 15.92 12.96 55.39
N LEU A 22 15.40 12.66 56.55
CA LEU A 22 14.26 13.36 57.17
C LEU A 22 14.50 13.35 58.69
N SER A 23 15.09 14.40 59.17
CA SER A 23 14.81 14.83 60.59
C SER A 23 15.44 16.18 60.84
N SER A 24 14.62 16.98 61.48
CA SER A 24 14.93 18.16 62.27
C SER A 24 15.14 19.51 61.56
N VAL A 25 14.15 20.40 61.68
CA VAL A 25 14.21 21.53 62.62
C VAL A 25 12.80 22.08 62.89
N ARG A 26 12.43 22.16 64.16
CA ARG A 26 11.22 22.79 64.69
C ARG A 26 11.43 24.30 64.93
N ALA A 27 10.37 25.06 64.65
CA ALA A 27 9.83 26.19 65.39
C ALA A 27 10.71 27.40 65.76
N THR A 28 10.30 28.56 65.26
CA THR A 28 9.90 29.69 66.10
C THR A 28 9.15 30.73 65.25
N GLY A 29 8.06 31.24 65.79
CA GLY A 29 7.20 32.22 65.12
C GLY A 29 7.71 33.66 65.31
N LEU A 30 7.23 34.51 64.38
CA LEU A 30 6.89 35.93 64.66
C LEU A 30 5.93 36.46 63.61
N ARG A 31 4.86 37.09 64.10
CA ARG A 31 3.89 37.82 63.27
C ARG A 31 4.47 39.17 62.86
N ALA A 32 4.33 39.53 61.59
CA ALA A 32 4.33 40.95 61.25
C ALA A 32 3.39 41.11 60.02
N ILE A 33 2.42 41.98 60.16
CA ILE A 33 1.48 42.50 59.17
C ILE A 33 2.19 43.61 58.40
N VAL A 34 2.22 43.55 57.07
CA VAL A 34 2.32 44.76 56.22
C VAL A 34 1.55 44.54 54.88
N LEU A 35 0.82 45.59 54.56
CA LEU A 35 -0.04 45.76 53.40
C LEU A 35 0.63 45.60 52.03
N GLY A 36 -0.11 45.04 51.14
CA GLY A 36 -0.50 45.54 49.83
C GLY A 36 0.57 45.88 48.78
N SER A 37 0.70 45.06 47.77
CA SER A 37 0.85 45.51 46.37
C SER A 37 0.58 44.31 45.45
N VAL A 38 -0.55 44.33 44.76
CA VAL A 38 -0.90 43.39 43.68
C VAL A 38 -0.01 43.73 42.49
N LEU A 39 1.01 42.94 42.26
CA LEU A 39 1.72 42.85 41.00
C LEU A 39 1.21 41.59 40.28
N MET A 40 0.37 41.79 39.27
CA MET A 40 0.05 40.80 38.27
C MET A 40 1.34 40.42 37.54
N PHE A 41 1.95 39.30 37.87
CA PHE A 41 2.84 38.60 36.98
C PHE A 41 1.97 37.75 36.04
N GLY A 42 1.79 38.26 34.84
CA GLY A 42 1.27 37.46 33.72
C GLY A 42 2.23 36.28 33.49
N CYS A 43 1.79 35.07 33.82
CA CYS A 43 2.39 33.87 33.28
C CYS A 43 2.22 33.91 31.73
N LEU A 44 3.25 34.36 31.04
CA LEU A 44 3.47 33.99 29.66
C LEU A 44 3.73 32.47 29.66
N ALA A 45 2.67 31.71 29.48
CA ALA A 45 2.80 30.35 29.04
C ALA A 45 3.47 30.40 27.68
N SER A 46 4.75 30.12 27.60
CA SER A 46 5.44 29.77 26.40
C SER A 46 4.77 28.51 25.89
N THR A 47 3.82 28.65 24.99
CA THR A 47 3.37 27.56 24.12
C THR A 47 4.57 27.20 23.25
N THR A 48 5.29 26.14 23.65
CA THR A 48 6.12 25.40 22.70
C THR A 48 5.22 25.11 21.50
N PRO A 49 5.63 25.46 20.28
CA PRO A 49 4.86 25.03 19.11
C PRO A 49 4.81 23.50 19.18
N ALA A 50 3.60 22.95 19.17
CA ALA A 50 3.38 21.55 18.86
C ALA A 50 4.19 21.26 17.58
N SER A 51 4.95 20.18 17.60
CA SER A 51 5.66 19.66 16.44
C SER A 51 4.71 19.77 15.26
N GLY A 52 5.06 20.63 14.30
CA GLY A 52 4.19 20.91 13.16
C GLY A 52 3.93 19.60 12.43
N GLN A 53 2.70 19.10 12.51
CA GLN A 53 2.19 18.23 11.47
C GLN A 53 2.33 19.03 10.18
N GLN A 54 3.18 18.56 9.28
CA GLN A 54 3.16 19.08 7.91
C GLN A 54 1.71 18.99 7.44
N PRO A 55 1.16 20.04 6.80
CA PRO A 55 -0.17 19.97 6.25
C PRO A 55 -0.22 18.73 5.35
N LEU A 56 -1.24 17.90 5.54
CA LEU A 56 -1.46 16.71 4.73
C LEU A 56 -1.40 17.13 3.28
N GLN A 57 -0.47 16.54 2.55
CA GLN A 57 -0.30 16.82 1.13
C GLN A 57 -1.62 16.54 0.42
N THR A 58 -2.09 17.46 -0.44
CA THR A 58 -3.32 17.27 -1.20
C THR A 58 -3.16 16.04 -2.07
N LEU A 59 -4.02 15.04 -1.89
CA LEU A 59 -4.12 13.89 -2.79
C LEU A 59 -5.36 14.07 -3.66
N LEU A 60 -5.16 14.13 -4.98
CA LEU A 60 -6.24 14.17 -5.96
C LEU A 60 -6.80 12.77 -6.19
N VAL A 61 -8.05 12.53 -5.82
CA VAL A 61 -8.73 11.27 -6.10
C VAL A 61 -9.31 11.29 -7.51
N GLY A 62 -9.21 10.14 -8.21
CA GLY A 62 -9.75 9.97 -9.56
C GLY A 62 -9.00 10.77 -10.63
N VAL A 63 -7.68 10.85 -10.54
CA VAL A 63 -6.84 11.51 -11.58
C VAL A 63 -6.98 10.79 -12.92
N ASP A 64 -7.10 9.47 -12.92
CA ASP A 64 -7.37 8.64 -14.10
C ASP A 64 -8.74 8.94 -14.79
N ARG A 65 -9.60 9.75 -14.12
CA ARG A 65 -10.91 10.18 -14.61
C ARG A 65 -10.93 11.64 -15.06
N ARG A 66 -9.80 12.32 -15.00
CA ARG A 66 -9.63 13.72 -15.42
C ARG A 66 -8.90 13.81 -16.74
N THR A 67 -9.09 14.93 -17.42
CA THR A 67 -8.22 15.31 -18.54
C THR A 67 -6.89 15.79 -17.98
N VAL A 68 -5.82 15.11 -18.31
CA VAL A 68 -4.47 15.42 -17.86
C VAL A 68 -3.54 15.66 -19.05
N THR A 69 -2.45 16.36 -18.84
CA THR A 69 -1.31 16.40 -19.76
C THR A 69 -0.30 15.36 -19.30
N SER A 70 -0.16 14.25 -20.05
CA SER A 70 0.83 13.21 -19.71
C SER A 70 2.25 13.77 -19.85
N LEU A 71 3.07 13.46 -18.86
CA LEU A 71 4.51 13.67 -18.88
C LEU A 71 5.27 12.33 -19.02
N ASP A 72 4.59 11.25 -19.37
CA ASP A 72 5.20 9.96 -19.64
C ASP A 72 6.08 10.00 -20.89
N GLY A 73 7.00 9.06 -20.98
CA GLY A 73 7.91 8.92 -22.12
C GLY A 73 9.39 9.04 -21.69
N ASP A 74 10.20 9.66 -22.52
CA ASP A 74 11.65 9.78 -22.24
C ASP A 74 11.93 10.91 -21.27
N TRP A 75 12.62 10.58 -20.16
CA TRP A 75 13.15 11.52 -19.19
C TRP A 75 14.66 11.41 -19.15
N HIS A 76 15.35 12.51 -19.20
CA HIS A 76 16.79 12.55 -18.93
C HIS A 76 17.08 12.12 -17.50
N TYR A 77 18.20 11.41 -17.29
CA TYR A 77 18.58 11.02 -15.94
C TYR A 77 20.05 11.19 -15.64
N LEU A 78 20.36 11.47 -14.38
CA LEU A 78 21.69 11.50 -13.80
C LEU A 78 21.71 10.61 -12.55
N VAL A 79 22.78 9.80 -12.43
CA VAL A 79 23.02 9.03 -11.20
C VAL A 79 23.75 9.94 -10.21
N ASP A 80 23.28 10.01 -8.95
CA ASP A 80 24.00 10.72 -7.90
C ASP A 80 25.33 10.00 -7.61
N GLN A 81 26.44 10.70 -7.72
CA GLN A 81 27.79 10.14 -7.70
C GLN A 81 28.21 9.42 -6.42
N SER A 82 27.71 9.86 -5.30
CA SER A 82 27.86 9.17 -4.02
C SER A 82 26.49 9.11 -3.42
N PRO A 83 26.04 7.97 -2.91
CA PRO A 83 24.62 7.81 -2.56
C PRO A 83 24.08 9.02 -1.80
N GLY A 84 23.32 9.88 -2.50
CA GLY A 84 22.72 11.08 -1.98
C GLY A 84 23.64 12.28 -1.75
N ARG A 85 24.88 12.33 -2.24
CA ARG A 85 25.76 13.47 -1.99
C ARG A 85 25.30 14.77 -2.64
N ALA A 86 24.74 14.69 -3.84
CA ALA A 86 24.19 15.87 -4.50
C ALA A 86 22.82 16.24 -3.90
N LEU A 87 22.03 15.25 -3.49
CA LEU A 87 20.71 15.45 -2.92
C LEU A 87 20.75 15.93 -1.47
N TYR A 88 21.55 15.29 -0.62
CA TYR A 88 21.65 15.62 0.81
C TYR A 88 22.89 16.46 1.09
N ALA A 89 22.71 17.64 1.66
CA ALA A 89 23.81 18.39 2.21
C ALA A 89 24.50 17.60 3.34
N GLY A 90 25.71 17.95 3.70
CA GLY A 90 26.45 17.24 4.76
C GLY A 90 25.75 17.16 6.12
N SER A 91 24.66 17.93 6.32
CA SER A 91 23.74 17.87 7.46
C SER A 91 22.60 16.86 7.29
N GLY A 92 22.45 16.23 6.12
CA GLY A 92 21.31 15.39 5.75
C GLY A 92 20.08 16.17 5.26
N GLU A 93 20.17 17.49 5.17
CA GLU A 93 19.11 18.34 4.60
C GLU A 93 19.13 18.30 3.07
N ILE A 94 17.95 18.52 2.45
CA ILE A 94 17.84 18.57 1.00
C ILE A 94 18.60 19.76 0.44
N ASN A 95 19.45 19.48 -0.54
CA ASN A 95 20.25 20.51 -1.21
C ASN A 95 19.50 21.10 -2.41
N ASP A 96 18.79 22.20 -2.18
CA ASP A 96 18.04 22.92 -3.23
C ASP A 96 18.97 23.55 -4.30
N LYS A 97 20.28 23.55 -4.10
CA LYS A 97 21.29 24.04 -5.05
C LYS A 97 22.06 22.93 -5.78
N SER A 98 21.48 21.74 -5.84
CA SER A 98 22.02 20.54 -6.47
C SER A 98 21.73 20.50 -7.98
N TYR A 99 21.67 19.32 -8.56
CA TYR A 99 21.38 19.12 -9.99
C TYR A 99 20.07 19.76 -10.46
N ALA A 100 19.12 20.01 -9.55
CA ALA A 100 17.90 20.75 -9.88
C ALA A 100 18.15 22.16 -10.42
N MET A 101 19.30 22.75 -10.15
CA MET A 101 19.70 24.08 -10.63
C MET A 101 20.49 24.02 -11.95
N ASN A 102 21.01 22.86 -12.33
CA ASN A 102 21.95 22.70 -13.45
C ASN A 102 21.26 22.24 -14.74
N THR A 103 19.92 22.26 -14.77
CA THR A 103 19.13 21.71 -15.86
C THR A 103 19.16 22.55 -17.13
N HIS A 104 19.35 23.88 -16.98
CA HIS A 104 19.38 24.85 -18.09
C HIS A 104 20.54 25.83 -17.90
N PRO A 105 21.76 25.51 -18.39
CA PRO A 105 22.97 26.34 -18.22
C PRO A 105 22.78 27.77 -18.69
N ASN A 106 21.92 28.02 -19.69
CA ASN A 106 21.64 29.35 -20.22
C ASN A 106 20.82 30.23 -19.26
N ILE A 107 20.12 29.63 -18.29
CA ILE A 107 19.32 30.33 -17.28
C ILE A 107 20.17 30.63 -16.03
N VAL A 108 21.03 29.70 -15.64
CA VAL A 108 21.84 29.79 -14.41
C VAL A 108 23.18 30.49 -14.65
N GLY A 109 23.54 30.72 -15.92
CA GLY A 109 24.79 31.39 -16.31
C GLY A 109 26.00 30.44 -16.33
N LYS A 110 27.02 30.86 -16.92
CA LYS A 110 28.28 30.30 -17.39
C LYS A 110 29.05 29.35 -16.44
N HIS A 111 28.43 28.31 -15.91
CA HIS A 111 29.14 27.26 -15.22
C HIS A 111 29.34 26.08 -16.16
N ASN A 112 30.55 25.58 -16.29
CA ASN A 112 30.83 24.29 -16.86
C ASN A 112 30.37 23.25 -15.83
N GLU A 113 29.16 22.79 -15.98
CA GLU A 113 28.63 21.76 -15.11
C GLU A 113 29.13 20.39 -15.58
N GLU A 114 29.70 19.64 -14.67
CA GLU A 114 30.17 18.28 -14.95
C GLU A 114 28.98 17.35 -15.27
N TYR A 115 27.83 17.67 -14.75
CA TYR A 115 26.56 16.91 -14.87
C TYR A 115 25.46 17.82 -15.41
N ASP A 116 25.14 17.62 -16.69
CA ASP A 116 24.15 18.40 -17.45
C ASP A 116 23.11 17.44 -18.04
N PHE A 117 21.83 17.69 -17.75
CA PHE A 117 20.74 16.89 -18.29
C PHE A 117 20.64 16.96 -19.81
N SER A 118 21.03 18.06 -20.46
CA SER A 118 20.95 18.22 -21.90
C SER A 118 21.77 17.19 -22.69
N THR A 119 22.80 16.60 -22.06
CA THR A 119 23.66 15.56 -22.63
C THR A 119 23.44 14.19 -21.96
N ALA A 120 22.59 14.11 -20.96
CA ALA A 120 22.34 12.90 -20.20
C ALA A 120 21.52 11.87 -21.01
N PRO A 121 21.69 10.57 -20.74
CA PRO A 121 20.85 9.55 -21.32
C PRO A 121 19.40 9.64 -20.80
N THR A 122 18.50 8.87 -21.43
CA THR A 122 17.09 8.86 -21.07
C THR A 122 16.62 7.52 -20.51
N LEU A 123 15.57 7.56 -19.69
CA LEU A 123 14.79 6.43 -19.20
C LEU A 123 13.34 6.63 -19.59
N LYS A 124 12.62 5.54 -19.80
CA LYS A 124 11.16 5.56 -19.98
C LYS A 124 10.47 5.72 -18.62
N VAL A 125 9.56 6.66 -18.52
CA VAL A 125 8.59 6.83 -17.43
C VAL A 125 7.19 6.60 -18.01
N PRO A 126 6.36 5.78 -17.36
CA PRO A 126 6.61 5.00 -16.15
C PRO A 126 7.62 3.88 -16.37
N GLY A 127 8.43 3.59 -15.35
CA GLY A 127 9.36 2.48 -15.37
C GLY A 127 10.38 2.50 -14.23
N ASP A 128 10.97 1.35 -13.98
CA ASP A 128 12.11 1.23 -13.07
C ASP A 128 13.43 1.35 -13.85
N TRP A 129 14.47 1.90 -13.22
CA TRP A 129 15.78 1.98 -13.84
C TRP A 129 16.52 0.65 -13.87
N ASN A 130 16.15 -0.28 -12.97
CA ASN A 130 16.86 -1.53 -12.77
C ASN A 130 16.75 -2.46 -13.98
N THR A 131 15.60 -2.48 -14.65
CA THR A 131 15.41 -3.31 -15.85
C THR A 131 15.73 -2.57 -17.14
N GLN A 132 15.76 -1.26 -17.14
CA GLN A 132 16.06 -0.46 -18.33
C GLN A 132 17.55 -0.26 -18.57
N VAL A 133 18.37 -0.20 -17.50
CA VAL A 133 19.82 0.08 -17.60
C VAL A 133 20.60 -1.04 -16.91
N PRO A 134 21.31 -1.91 -17.65
CA PRO A 134 22.03 -3.05 -17.07
C PRO A 134 23.01 -2.69 -15.94
N GLN A 135 23.65 -1.52 -16.03
CA GLN A 135 24.59 -1.02 -15.02
C GLN A 135 23.88 -0.64 -13.71
N LEU A 136 22.58 -0.33 -13.77
CA LEU A 136 21.75 0.03 -12.63
C LEU A 136 20.92 -1.13 -12.10
N PHE A 137 21.12 -2.36 -12.61
CA PHE A 137 20.29 -3.50 -12.23
C PHE A 137 20.18 -3.69 -10.71
N ASN A 138 21.28 -3.60 -9.99
CA ASN A 138 21.31 -3.70 -8.52
C ASN A 138 21.48 -2.34 -7.81
N TYR A 139 21.28 -1.23 -8.52
CA TYR A 139 21.48 0.07 -7.93
C TYR A 139 20.31 0.44 -7.00
N GLU A 140 20.66 0.74 -5.76
CA GLU A 140 19.76 1.27 -4.74
C GLU A 140 20.38 2.56 -4.21
N GLY A 141 20.00 3.68 -4.77
CA GLY A 141 20.50 5.00 -4.42
C GLY A 141 19.66 6.09 -5.06
N VAL A 142 20.25 7.25 -5.27
CA VAL A 142 19.56 8.42 -5.81
C VAL A 142 19.74 8.53 -7.32
N LEU A 143 18.63 8.63 -8.04
CA LEU A 143 18.58 8.99 -9.44
C LEU A 143 17.82 10.30 -9.61
N TRP A 144 18.34 11.18 -10.43
CA TRP A 144 17.74 12.45 -10.78
C TRP A 144 17.12 12.33 -12.16
N TYR A 145 15.86 12.69 -12.27
CA TYR A 145 15.08 12.73 -13.51
C TYR A 145 14.80 14.17 -13.91
N GLU A 146 14.81 14.45 -15.20
CA GLU A 146 14.45 15.75 -15.74
C GLU A 146 13.61 15.61 -16.99
N ARG A 147 12.63 16.50 -17.14
CA ARG A 147 11.80 16.61 -18.33
C ARG A 147 11.32 18.03 -18.58
N ASP A 148 11.48 18.48 -19.83
CA ASP A 148 10.83 19.67 -20.35
C ASP A 148 9.37 19.41 -20.71
N PHE A 149 8.51 20.40 -20.51
CA PHE A 149 7.13 20.39 -20.95
C PHE A 149 6.58 21.79 -21.22
N ASP A 150 5.67 21.90 -22.17
CA ASP A 150 5.00 23.15 -22.48
C ASP A 150 3.64 23.23 -21.79
N THR A 151 3.30 24.40 -21.23
CA THR A 151 1.97 24.66 -20.69
C THR A 151 1.52 26.10 -20.89
N GLN A 152 0.21 26.29 -20.78
CA GLN A 152 -0.45 27.60 -20.82
C GLN A 152 -1.35 27.74 -19.58
N PRO A 153 -0.79 28.17 -18.43
CA PRO A 153 -1.58 28.38 -17.21
C PRO A 153 -2.72 29.35 -17.46
N LYS A 154 -3.93 28.96 -17.03
CA LYS A 154 -5.14 29.80 -17.22
C LYS A 154 -5.48 30.50 -15.91
N PRO A 155 -5.86 31.78 -15.94
CA PRO A 155 -6.38 32.47 -14.77
C PRO A 155 -7.58 31.73 -14.15
N GLY A 156 -7.61 31.62 -12.83
CA GLY A 156 -8.69 30.94 -12.11
C GLY A 156 -8.59 29.41 -12.13
N THR A 157 -7.42 28.85 -12.54
CA THR A 157 -7.14 27.41 -12.42
C THR A 157 -5.95 27.17 -11.50
N ARG A 158 -5.90 25.95 -10.96
CA ARG A 158 -4.74 25.40 -10.24
C ARG A 158 -4.15 24.25 -11.04
N ALA A 159 -2.85 24.03 -10.88
CA ALA A 159 -2.13 22.96 -11.55
C ALA A 159 -1.37 22.12 -10.52
N PHE A 160 -1.45 20.80 -10.69
CA PHE A 160 -0.78 19.82 -9.87
C PHE A 160 0.07 18.89 -10.73
N LEU A 161 1.31 18.64 -10.31
CA LEU A 161 2.08 17.52 -10.83
C LEU A 161 1.65 16.29 -10.05
N HIS A 162 1.01 15.35 -10.73
CA HIS A 162 0.64 14.04 -10.20
C HIS A 162 1.74 13.04 -10.51
N VAL A 163 2.20 12.31 -9.50
CA VAL A 163 3.13 11.20 -9.62
C VAL A 163 2.46 9.95 -9.07
N GLY A 164 2.16 8.98 -9.93
CA GLY A 164 1.43 7.77 -9.56
C GLY A 164 2.18 6.86 -8.59
N ALA A 165 3.52 6.82 -8.67
CA ALA A 165 4.41 6.27 -7.66
C ALA A 165 5.88 6.56 -8.00
N ALA A 166 6.68 6.84 -6.96
CA ALA A 166 8.14 6.97 -7.05
C ALA A 166 8.79 6.21 -5.89
N ASN A 167 9.63 5.21 -6.18
CA ASN A 167 10.19 4.35 -5.14
C ASN A 167 11.62 4.76 -4.79
N TYR A 168 11.94 5.25 -3.58
CA TYR A 168 11.15 5.21 -2.35
C TYR A 168 10.84 6.63 -1.84
N ARG A 169 11.85 7.50 -1.71
CA ARG A 169 11.69 8.92 -1.37
C ARG A 169 11.85 9.77 -2.62
N SER A 170 11.05 10.80 -2.76
CA SER A 170 11.13 11.72 -3.89
C SER A 170 11.07 13.17 -3.46
N HIS A 171 11.83 13.99 -4.17
CA HIS A 171 11.90 15.44 -4.00
C HIS A 171 11.71 16.07 -5.37
N VAL A 172 10.81 17.03 -5.46
CA VAL A 172 10.33 17.57 -6.74
C VAL A 172 10.60 19.06 -6.85
N TRP A 173 11.23 19.46 -7.94
CA TRP A 173 11.42 20.86 -8.34
C TRP A 173 10.76 21.11 -9.68
N VAL A 174 10.12 22.27 -9.80
CA VAL A 174 9.61 22.80 -11.06
C VAL A 174 10.21 24.18 -11.25
N ASN A 175 10.81 24.43 -12.41
CA ASN A 175 11.47 25.71 -12.71
C ASN A 175 12.42 26.15 -11.58
N GLN A 176 13.26 25.23 -11.09
CA GLN A 176 14.24 25.42 -10.00
C GLN A 176 13.63 25.70 -8.61
N LYS A 177 12.33 25.57 -8.43
CA LYS A 177 11.66 25.71 -7.12
C LYS A 177 11.26 24.35 -6.59
N ARG A 178 11.71 23.97 -5.40
CA ARG A 178 11.20 22.78 -4.71
C ARG A 178 9.71 23.00 -4.39
N VAL A 179 8.87 22.06 -4.80
CA VAL A 179 7.41 22.15 -4.68
C VAL A 179 6.83 21.14 -3.71
N CYS A 180 7.44 19.96 -3.59
CA CYS A 180 7.01 18.96 -2.61
C CYS A 180 8.07 17.88 -2.39
N ASP A 181 7.84 17.09 -1.34
CA ASP A 181 8.57 15.88 -1.00
C ASP A 181 7.55 14.77 -0.72
N HIS A 182 7.92 13.51 -0.99
CA HIS A 182 7.08 12.36 -0.67
C HIS A 182 7.94 11.17 -0.22
N GLU A 183 7.44 10.40 0.74
CA GLU A 183 8.03 9.14 1.18
C GLU A 183 6.98 8.02 1.12
N GLY A 184 7.21 7.05 0.26
CA GLY A 184 6.34 5.91 0.00
C GLY A 184 6.46 5.45 -1.44
N GLY A 185 6.90 4.19 -1.65
CA GLY A 185 7.25 3.70 -3.00
C GLY A 185 6.07 3.24 -3.85
N TYR A 186 4.84 3.21 -3.31
CA TYR A 186 3.72 2.47 -3.90
C TYR A 186 2.41 3.24 -3.94
N THR A 187 2.41 4.47 -3.46
CA THR A 187 1.24 5.33 -3.39
C THR A 187 1.45 6.60 -4.21
N PRO A 188 0.38 7.20 -4.76
CA PRO A 188 0.48 8.43 -5.52
C PRO A 188 0.61 9.65 -4.59
N PHE A 189 1.15 10.72 -5.17
CA PHE A 189 1.19 12.05 -4.54
C PHE A 189 1.04 13.18 -5.56
N ASP A 190 0.62 14.34 -5.08
CA ASP A 190 0.35 15.50 -5.90
C ASP A 190 1.10 16.72 -5.36
N CYS A 191 1.82 17.42 -6.24
CA CYS A 191 2.53 18.66 -5.92
C CYS A 191 1.84 19.84 -6.56
N GLU A 192 1.35 20.79 -5.80
CA GLU A 192 0.84 22.01 -6.39
C GLU A 192 1.94 22.85 -7.03
N VAL A 193 1.79 23.11 -8.32
CA VAL A 193 2.79 23.82 -9.14
C VAL A 193 2.27 25.15 -9.71
N THR A 194 1.05 25.54 -9.36
CA THR A 194 0.38 26.76 -9.90
C THR A 194 1.26 28.00 -9.86
N ALA A 195 1.93 28.25 -8.74
CA ALA A 195 2.71 29.47 -8.51
C ALA A 195 4.06 29.49 -9.24
N VAL A 196 4.53 28.35 -9.74
CA VAL A 196 5.85 28.21 -10.35
C VAL A 196 5.81 28.00 -11.86
N LEU A 197 4.62 27.74 -12.43
CA LEU A 197 4.43 27.58 -13.87
C LEU A 197 4.39 28.95 -14.57
N HIS A 198 4.91 28.98 -15.79
CA HIS A 198 4.78 30.13 -16.70
C HIS A 198 4.32 29.68 -18.10
N PRO A 199 3.79 30.58 -18.92
CA PRO A 199 3.45 30.25 -20.32
C PRO A 199 4.64 29.81 -21.12
N GLY A 200 4.49 28.78 -21.94
CA GLY A 200 5.56 28.20 -22.77
C GLY A 200 6.30 27.08 -22.04
N SER A 201 7.58 26.99 -22.26
CA SER A 201 8.43 25.89 -21.79
C SER A 201 8.68 25.98 -20.29
N ASN A 202 8.49 24.89 -19.61
CA ASN A 202 8.75 24.63 -18.19
C ASN A 202 9.55 23.33 -18.08
N PHE A 203 10.19 23.12 -16.96
CA PHE A 203 10.84 21.84 -16.69
C PHE A 203 10.58 21.35 -15.27
N VAL A 204 10.59 20.05 -15.13
CA VAL A 204 10.47 19.37 -13.84
C VAL A 204 11.72 18.53 -13.57
N VAL A 205 12.21 18.58 -12.35
CA VAL A 205 13.27 17.70 -11.85
C VAL A 205 12.74 16.92 -10.68
N ILE A 206 12.93 15.59 -10.70
CA ILE A 206 12.56 14.71 -9.60
C ILE A 206 13.78 13.90 -9.18
N ALA A 207 14.23 14.08 -7.94
CA ALA A 207 15.21 13.17 -7.35
C ALA A 207 14.45 12.01 -6.68
N VAL A 208 14.80 10.79 -7.05
CA VAL A 208 14.22 9.57 -6.46
C VAL A 208 15.32 8.79 -5.75
N ASP A 209 15.17 8.59 -4.46
CA ASP A 209 16.10 7.83 -3.61
C ASP A 209 15.50 6.49 -3.22
N ALA A 210 16.00 5.41 -3.83
CA ALA A 210 15.56 4.04 -3.58
C ALA A 210 16.32 3.34 -2.45
N THR A 211 17.12 4.08 -1.67
CA THR A 211 17.83 3.52 -0.51
C THR A 211 16.86 2.97 0.51
N ARG A 212 17.01 1.70 0.87
CA ARG A 212 16.23 1.07 1.93
C ARG A 212 16.67 1.57 3.30
N LEU A 213 15.70 1.87 4.16
CA LEU A 213 15.91 2.43 5.49
C LEU A 213 15.40 1.50 6.59
N LEU A 214 16.09 1.49 7.74
CA LEU A 214 15.63 0.75 8.94
C LEU A 214 14.29 1.26 9.48
N ASP A 215 14.00 2.53 9.25
CA ASP A 215 12.74 3.21 9.61
C ASP A 215 11.86 3.49 8.40
N GLY A 216 12.15 2.82 7.27
CA GLY A 216 11.31 2.81 6.07
C GLY A 216 10.17 1.80 6.16
N ILE A 217 9.18 1.97 5.29
CA ILE A 217 8.06 1.04 5.10
C ILE A 217 7.95 0.72 3.61
N PRO A 218 8.37 -0.50 3.19
CA PRO A 218 8.96 -1.58 4.01
C PRO A 218 10.36 -1.21 4.53
N SER A 219 10.81 -1.96 5.55
CA SER A 219 12.17 -1.82 6.09
C SER A 219 13.21 -2.51 5.17
N VAL A 220 14.46 -2.61 5.62
CA VAL A 220 15.59 -3.09 4.80
C VAL A 220 15.52 -4.55 4.36
N GLY A 221 14.76 -5.41 5.08
CA GLY A 221 14.73 -6.85 4.84
C GLY A 221 13.50 -7.29 4.06
N ILE A 222 13.48 -7.14 2.75
CA ILE A 222 12.35 -7.55 1.88
C ILE A 222 12.70 -8.80 1.06
N ASP A 223 11.69 -9.62 0.74
CA ASP A 223 11.83 -10.82 -0.12
C ASP A 223 11.33 -10.56 -1.57
N TRP A 224 11.47 -9.33 -2.06
CA TRP A 224 11.19 -8.97 -3.44
C TRP A 224 12.22 -7.97 -3.96
N PHE A 225 12.22 -7.71 -5.26
CA PHE A 225 13.16 -6.78 -5.86
C PHE A 225 12.78 -5.32 -5.58
N ASN A 226 13.73 -4.51 -5.11
CA ASN A 226 13.53 -3.10 -4.84
C ASN A 226 13.67 -2.27 -6.12
N TYR A 227 12.65 -2.29 -6.96
CA TYR A 227 12.61 -1.51 -8.19
C TYR A 227 12.57 -0.01 -7.90
N GLY A 228 13.62 0.72 -8.28
CA GLY A 228 13.70 2.17 -8.09
C GLY A 228 13.21 2.96 -9.29
N GLY A 229 12.72 4.16 -9.07
CA GLY A 229 12.34 5.10 -10.12
C GLY A 229 10.93 5.63 -10.07
N LEU A 230 10.55 6.34 -11.14
CA LEU A 230 9.19 6.80 -11.41
C LEU A 230 8.40 5.62 -12.02
N THR A 231 7.85 4.78 -11.15
CA THR A 231 7.32 3.47 -11.54
C THR A 231 5.90 3.49 -12.07
N ARG A 232 5.21 4.62 -11.95
CA ARG A 232 3.86 4.86 -12.52
C ARG A 232 3.80 6.20 -13.21
N ASP A 233 2.66 6.46 -13.89
CA ASP A 233 2.45 7.64 -14.72
C ASP A 233 2.75 8.95 -13.99
N VAL A 234 3.30 9.92 -14.73
CA VAL A 234 3.49 11.30 -14.30
C VAL A 234 2.67 12.21 -15.19
N SER A 235 1.90 13.10 -14.61
CA SER A 235 1.03 13.99 -15.38
C SER A 235 0.85 15.36 -14.73
N LEU A 236 0.57 16.36 -15.56
CA LEU A 236 0.11 17.67 -15.13
C LEU A 236 -1.43 17.69 -15.13
N VAL A 237 -2.01 17.87 -13.96
CA VAL A 237 -3.46 17.96 -13.74
C VAL A 237 -3.84 19.42 -13.58
N THR A 238 -4.77 19.92 -14.39
CA THR A 238 -5.30 21.29 -14.25
C THR A 238 -6.74 21.22 -13.80
N VAL A 239 -7.07 21.96 -12.74
CA VAL A 239 -8.40 22.02 -12.12
C VAL A 239 -8.83 23.46 -11.92
N PRO A 240 -10.13 23.76 -11.74
CA PRO A 240 -10.60 25.09 -11.31
C PRO A 240 -10.02 25.50 -9.95
N ALA A 241 -10.16 26.77 -9.55
CA ALA A 241 -9.68 27.27 -8.26
C ALA A 241 -10.30 26.51 -7.07
N ALA A 242 -11.61 26.24 -7.14
CA ALA A 242 -12.29 25.32 -6.24
C ALA A 242 -12.64 24.05 -7.03
N PHE A 243 -12.25 22.89 -6.52
CA PHE A 243 -12.35 21.61 -7.24
C PHE A 243 -12.58 20.42 -6.31
N ILE A 244 -13.11 19.33 -6.87
CA ILE A 244 -13.35 18.08 -6.16
C ILE A 244 -11.99 17.36 -6.00
N ASP A 245 -11.42 17.35 -4.80
CA ASP A 245 -10.18 16.65 -4.49
C ASP A 245 -10.40 15.26 -3.93
N ASP A 246 -11.58 15.02 -3.29
CA ASP A 246 -11.89 13.75 -2.65
C ASP A 246 -13.40 13.45 -2.72
N TYR A 247 -13.73 12.18 -2.80
CA TYR A 247 -15.12 11.69 -2.72
C TYR A 247 -15.19 10.25 -2.23
N ASP A 248 -16.33 9.92 -1.65
CA ASP A 248 -16.70 8.57 -1.23
C ASP A 248 -18.17 8.34 -1.62
N VAL A 249 -18.43 7.27 -2.38
CA VAL A 249 -19.76 6.93 -2.89
C VAL A 249 -20.01 5.44 -2.69
N HIS A 250 -20.90 5.09 -1.77
CA HIS A 250 -21.16 3.72 -1.39
C HIS A 250 -22.65 3.49 -1.08
N LEU A 251 -23.03 2.24 -0.83
CA LEU A 251 -24.38 1.95 -0.32
C LEU A 251 -24.60 2.57 1.05
N ALA A 252 -25.76 3.16 1.28
CA ALA A 252 -26.13 3.65 2.61
C ALA A 252 -26.18 2.48 3.60
N HIS A 253 -25.63 2.69 4.79
CA HIS A 253 -25.63 1.73 5.88
C HIS A 253 -26.57 2.19 6.99
N GLY A 254 -27.41 1.27 7.48
CA GLY A 254 -28.25 1.49 8.65
C GLY A 254 -27.47 1.44 9.97
N PRO A 255 -28.14 1.65 11.11
CA PRO A 255 -27.49 1.62 12.43
C PRO A 255 -26.78 0.31 12.77
N THR A 256 -27.15 -0.79 12.12
CA THR A 256 -26.54 -2.13 12.28
C THR A 256 -25.50 -2.44 11.21
N TRP A 257 -25.03 -1.43 10.49
CA TRP A 257 -24.10 -1.57 9.36
C TRP A 257 -24.57 -2.51 8.25
N GLN A 258 -25.86 -2.79 8.20
CA GLN A 258 -26.45 -3.49 7.07
C GLN A 258 -26.65 -2.49 5.93
N ALA A 259 -26.07 -2.76 4.77
CA ALA A 259 -26.20 -1.89 3.62
C ALA A 259 -27.62 -1.89 3.07
N SER A 260 -28.07 -0.73 2.62
CA SER A 260 -29.28 -0.57 1.82
C SER A 260 -29.03 -1.13 0.42
N ASN A 261 -30.02 -1.80 -0.14
CA ASN A 261 -30.01 -2.21 -1.55
C ASN A 261 -30.68 -1.19 -2.50
N SER A 262 -31.07 -0.04 -1.99
CA SER A 262 -31.82 0.99 -2.72
C SER A 262 -31.45 2.42 -2.36
N GLU A 263 -30.41 2.62 -1.59
CA GLU A 263 -29.95 3.96 -1.17
C GLU A 263 -28.45 4.05 -1.24
N ILE A 264 -27.94 5.13 -1.84
CA ILE A 264 -26.52 5.46 -2.00
C ILE A 264 -26.22 6.65 -1.10
N SER A 265 -25.13 6.59 -0.35
CA SER A 265 -24.64 7.67 0.50
C SER A 265 -23.15 7.90 0.31
N GLY A 266 -22.66 8.95 0.93
CA GLY A 266 -21.26 9.30 0.90
C GLY A 266 -21.05 10.80 1.06
N TYR A 267 -19.96 11.29 0.51
CA TYR A 267 -19.65 12.72 0.46
C TYR A 267 -18.82 13.07 -0.78
N VAL A 268 -18.86 14.36 -1.12
CA VAL A 268 -17.93 14.98 -2.05
C VAL A 268 -17.23 16.10 -1.29
N HIS A 269 -15.91 16.11 -1.33
CA HIS A 269 -15.12 17.22 -0.79
C HIS A 269 -14.68 18.14 -1.94
N VAL A 270 -14.90 19.44 -1.77
CA VAL A 270 -14.53 20.45 -2.75
C VAL A 270 -13.54 21.40 -2.09
N LEU A 271 -12.27 21.24 -2.43
CA LEU A 271 -11.19 22.03 -1.86
C LEU A 271 -11.36 23.52 -2.26
N ASP A 272 -11.15 24.41 -1.29
CA ASP A 272 -11.28 25.87 -1.43
C ASP A 272 -12.69 26.37 -1.87
N ALA A 273 -13.72 25.52 -1.75
CA ALA A 273 -15.08 25.96 -1.98
C ALA A 273 -15.63 26.75 -0.78
N PRO A 274 -16.29 27.90 -0.99
CA PRO A 274 -17.05 28.55 0.09
C PRO A 274 -18.13 27.61 0.65
N ALA A 275 -18.40 27.71 1.96
CA ALA A 275 -19.53 27.03 2.57
C ALA A 275 -20.84 27.38 1.84
N GLY A 276 -21.68 26.37 1.60
CA GLY A 276 -22.92 26.54 0.82
C GLY A 276 -22.73 26.38 -0.69
N SER A 277 -21.52 26.02 -1.17
CA SER A 277 -21.30 25.73 -2.59
C SER A 277 -22.09 24.49 -3.02
N SER A 278 -22.78 24.58 -4.16
CA SER A 278 -23.62 23.49 -4.67
C SER A 278 -22.79 22.35 -5.22
N VAL A 279 -23.13 21.12 -4.82
CA VAL A 279 -22.57 19.86 -5.32
C VAL A 279 -23.68 18.99 -5.86
N THR A 280 -23.50 18.47 -7.07
CA THR A 280 -24.43 17.53 -7.70
C THR A 280 -23.80 16.16 -7.78
N VAL A 281 -24.52 15.12 -7.36
CA VAL A 281 -24.22 13.70 -7.56
C VAL A 281 -25.31 13.15 -8.49
N ASP A 282 -24.92 12.61 -9.65
CA ASP A 282 -25.86 12.13 -10.68
C ASP A 282 -25.45 10.73 -11.16
N ILE A 283 -26.38 9.76 -10.99
CA ILE A 283 -26.20 8.35 -11.38
C ILE A 283 -27.44 7.93 -12.19
N PRO A 284 -27.56 8.34 -13.46
CA PRO A 284 -28.77 8.20 -14.24
C PRO A 284 -29.26 6.76 -14.39
N GLU A 285 -28.34 5.79 -14.60
CA GLU A 285 -28.68 4.38 -14.73
C GLU A 285 -29.32 3.78 -13.47
N ALA A 286 -28.87 4.26 -12.27
CA ALA A 286 -29.45 3.85 -10.99
C ALA A 286 -30.73 4.63 -10.64
N GLY A 287 -31.10 5.64 -11.45
CA GLY A 287 -32.21 6.54 -11.16
C GLY A 287 -32.00 7.37 -9.88
N ALA A 288 -30.75 7.76 -9.62
CA ALA A 288 -30.36 8.48 -8.41
C ALA A 288 -29.75 9.85 -8.77
N LYS A 289 -30.23 10.91 -8.11
CA LYS A 289 -29.68 12.25 -8.25
C LYS A 289 -29.84 13.02 -6.96
N ALA A 290 -28.79 13.66 -6.49
CA ALA A 290 -28.79 14.56 -5.35
C ALA A 290 -28.16 15.90 -5.70
N THR A 291 -28.64 16.98 -5.09
CA THR A 291 -27.97 18.26 -5.02
C THR A 291 -27.87 18.65 -3.56
N VAL A 292 -26.67 18.83 -3.08
CA VAL A 292 -26.31 19.16 -1.70
C VAL A 292 -25.40 20.36 -1.66
N VAL A 293 -25.03 20.83 -0.47
CA VAL A 293 -24.11 21.98 -0.32
C VAL A 293 -22.94 21.61 0.59
N THR A 294 -21.82 22.26 0.37
CA THR A 294 -20.63 22.12 1.21
C THR A 294 -20.83 22.76 2.58
N ASP A 295 -20.27 22.15 3.60
CA ASP A 295 -20.07 22.76 4.93
C ASP A 295 -18.86 23.73 4.93
N ALA A 296 -18.45 24.16 6.14
CA ALA A 296 -17.33 25.10 6.30
C ALA A 296 -15.97 24.49 5.90
N ASP A 297 -15.85 23.15 5.93
CA ASP A 297 -14.64 22.42 5.58
C ASP A 297 -14.64 21.94 4.12
N GLY A 298 -15.62 22.40 3.30
CA GLY A 298 -15.74 22.01 1.90
C GLY A 298 -16.39 20.63 1.68
N LYS A 299 -16.86 19.94 2.72
CA LYS A 299 -17.47 18.62 2.64
C LYS A 299 -18.98 18.73 2.39
N ALA A 300 -19.47 18.00 1.40
CA ALA A 300 -20.89 17.91 1.04
C ALA A 300 -21.38 16.46 1.20
N PRO A 301 -21.89 16.07 2.38
CA PRO A 301 -22.45 14.75 2.58
C PRO A 301 -23.79 14.61 1.84
N PHE A 302 -24.06 13.41 1.33
CA PHE A 302 -25.30 13.12 0.63
C PHE A 302 -25.87 11.72 0.97
N SER A 303 -27.17 11.58 0.81
CA SER A 303 -27.87 10.31 0.72
C SER A 303 -28.95 10.42 -0.32
N VAL A 304 -29.13 9.43 -1.17
CA VAL A 304 -30.09 9.45 -2.27
C VAL A 304 -30.63 8.04 -2.55
N LYS A 305 -31.95 7.95 -2.77
CA LYS A 305 -32.59 6.71 -3.20
C LYS A 305 -32.23 6.39 -4.64
N ALA A 306 -31.89 5.14 -4.89
CA ALA A 306 -31.63 4.57 -6.20
C ALA A 306 -32.77 3.61 -6.57
N SER A 307 -33.59 3.99 -7.58
CA SER A 307 -34.77 3.21 -7.96
C SER A 307 -34.47 2.01 -8.85
N LYS A 308 -33.25 1.94 -9.43
CA LYS A 308 -32.82 0.91 -10.41
C LYS A 308 -31.40 0.45 -10.10
N LEU A 309 -31.16 -0.05 -8.87
CA LEU A 309 -29.85 -0.46 -8.44
C LEU A 309 -29.68 -1.98 -8.60
N THR A 310 -28.67 -2.38 -9.36
CA THR A 310 -28.14 -3.75 -9.42
C THR A 310 -26.80 -3.76 -8.70
N LEU A 311 -26.67 -4.61 -7.69
CA LEU A 311 -25.45 -4.68 -6.91
C LEU A 311 -24.35 -5.37 -7.70
N TRP A 312 -23.13 -4.89 -7.51
CA TRP A 312 -21.91 -5.50 -8.05
C TRP A 312 -21.65 -6.84 -7.33
N SER A 313 -21.33 -7.87 -8.09
CA SER A 313 -20.83 -9.14 -7.57
C SER A 313 -19.85 -9.74 -8.56
N PRO A 314 -19.03 -10.75 -8.16
CA PRO A 314 -18.15 -11.46 -9.08
C PRO A 314 -18.84 -11.99 -10.34
N GLU A 315 -20.06 -12.52 -10.21
CA GLU A 315 -20.84 -13.08 -11.30
C GLU A 315 -21.51 -11.99 -12.17
N SER A 316 -21.71 -10.79 -11.61
CA SER A 316 -22.36 -9.66 -12.27
C SER A 316 -21.69 -8.34 -11.87
N PRO A 317 -20.51 -8.02 -12.43
CA PRO A 317 -19.70 -6.88 -12.05
C PRO A 317 -20.25 -5.55 -12.62
N LYS A 318 -21.48 -5.18 -12.19
CA LYS A 318 -22.16 -3.98 -12.65
C LYS A 318 -21.50 -2.73 -12.09
N LEU A 319 -21.03 -1.85 -12.99
CA LEU A 319 -20.53 -0.52 -12.70
C LEU A 319 -21.52 0.54 -13.21
N TYR A 320 -21.60 1.66 -12.52
CA TYR A 320 -22.42 2.82 -12.84
C TYR A 320 -21.55 4.04 -13.09
N LYS A 321 -21.89 4.83 -14.08
CA LYS A 321 -21.28 6.15 -14.26
C LYS A 321 -21.82 7.10 -13.20
N VAL A 322 -20.96 7.45 -12.25
CA VAL A 322 -21.24 8.42 -11.18
C VAL A 322 -20.61 9.74 -11.59
N THR A 323 -21.44 10.74 -11.83
CA THR A 323 -21.00 12.09 -12.16
C THR A 323 -21.12 13.01 -10.95
N LEU A 324 -20.00 13.61 -10.57
CA LEU A 324 -19.88 14.59 -9.51
C LEU A 324 -19.57 15.95 -10.13
N ALA A 325 -20.27 17.01 -9.70
CA ALA A 325 -20.02 18.34 -10.22
C ALA A 325 -20.17 19.42 -9.13
N SER A 326 -19.26 20.39 -9.13
CA SER A 326 -19.32 21.59 -8.29
C SER A 326 -18.70 22.77 -9.02
N GLY A 327 -19.46 23.85 -9.17
CA GLY A 327 -19.01 25.01 -9.93
C GLY A 327 -18.59 24.64 -11.36
N ALA A 328 -17.32 24.90 -11.69
CA ALA A 328 -16.72 24.54 -12.99
C ALA A 328 -16.09 23.15 -13.03
N ASP A 329 -15.95 22.46 -11.88
CA ASP A 329 -15.35 21.13 -11.83
C ASP A 329 -16.38 20.03 -12.02
N LYS A 330 -15.98 19.02 -12.80
CA LYS A 330 -16.81 17.86 -13.09
C LYS A 330 -15.94 16.61 -13.24
N LEU A 331 -16.30 15.56 -12.53
CA LEU A 331 -15.64 14.26 -12.58
C LEU A 331 -16.69 13.16 -12.81
N THR A 332 -16.35 12.15 -13.60
CA THR A 332 -17.20 10.97 -13.82
C THR A 332 -16.38 9.72 -13.58
N ASP A 333 -16.81 8.90 -12.61
CA ASP A 333 -16.18 7.64 -12.26
C ASP A 333 -17.10 6.45 -12.52
N ASP A 334 -16.52 5.26 -12.73
CA ASP A 334 -17.23 4.00 -12.85
C ASP A 334 -17.21 3.29 -11.49
N ILE A 335 -18.35 3.27 -10.79
CA ILE A 335 -18.45 2.76 -9.41
C ILE A 335 -19.47 1.61 -9.35
N GLY A 336 -19.06 0.50 -8.74
CA GLY A 336 -19.95 -0.61 -8.38
C GLY A 336 -20.43 -0.48 -6.94
N PHE A 337 -21.67 -0.89 -6.68
CA PHE A 337 -22.28 -0.86 -5.35
C PHE A 337 -22.46 -2.26 -4.82
N ARG A 338 -21.94 -2.55 -3.64
CA ARG A 338 -22.08 -3.87 -3.00
C ARG A 338 -22.05 -3.74 -1.48
N ASP A 339 -22.62 -4.73 -0.80
CA ASP A 339 -22.49 -4.97 0.64
C ASP A 339 -21.42 -6.05 0.87
N ILE A 340 -20.51 -5.83 1.82
CA ILE A 340 -19.56 -6.84 2.27
C ILE A 340 -19.57 -6.85 3.80
N ARG A 341 -19.68 -8.04 4.41
CA ARG A 341 -19.70 -8.18 5.87
C ARG A 341 -19.32 -9.58 6.31
N VAL A 342 -19.02 -9.71 7.60
CA VAL A 342 -18.83 -10.98 8.28
C VAL A 342 -20.10 -11.35 9.02
N ASP A 343 -20.47 -12.64 8.96
CA ASP A 343 -21.55 -13.24 9.76
C ASP A 343 -21.02 -14.56 10.37
N GLY A 344 -20.65 -14.52 11.63
CA GLY A 344 -19.93 -15.60 12.30
C GLY A 344 -18.58 -15.84 11.64
N THR A 345 -18.42 -17.02 11.04
CA THR A 345 -17.21 -17.36 10.27
C THR A 345 -17.38 -17.17 8.76
N ARG A 346 -18.50 -16.61 8.29
CA ARG A 346 -18.79 -16.45 6.87
C ARG A 346 -18.44 -15.04 6.38
N ILE A 347 -17.94 -14.94 5.15
CA ILE A 347 -17.84 -13.68 4.42
C ILE A 347 -19.04 -13.60 3.49
N LEU A 348 -19.80 -12.51 3.57
CA LEU A 348 -21.00 -12.31 2.77
C LEU A 348 -20.80 -11.16 1.79
N ILE A 349 -21.12 -11.38 0.51
CA ILE A 349 -21.30 -10.31 -0.49
C ILE A 349 -22.78 -10.25 -0.84
N ASN A 350 -23.39 -9.08 -0.68
CA ASN A 350 -24.82 -8.86 -0.93
C ASN A 350 -25.71 -9.89 -0.20
N GLY A 351 -25.29 -10.27 1.02
CA GLY A 351 -25.98 -11.25 1.86
C GLY A 351 -25.77 -12.72 1.47
N LYS A 352 -24.97 -13.03 0.44
CA LYS A 352 -24.63 -14.39 0.03
C LYS A 352 -23.22 -14.76 0.50
N ALA A 353 -23.07 -15.95 1.07
CA ALA A 353 -21.76 -16.47 1.45
C ALA A 353 -20.88 -16.69 0.21
N VAL A 354 -19.61 -16.25 0.32
CA VAL A 354 -18.63 -16.43 -0.74
C VAL A 354 -17.42 -17.19 -0.20
N PHE A 355 -16.79 -17.97 -1.07
CA PHE A 355 -15.48 -18.56 -0.84
C PHE A 355 -14.47 -17.89 -1.79
N LEU A 356 -13.39 -17.36 -1.22
CA LEU A 356 -12.37 -16.61 -1.95
C LEU A 356 -11.30 -17.58 -2.48
N GLN A 357 -11.35 -17.89 -3.76
CA GLN A 357 -10.34 -18.72 -4.43
C GLN A 357 -9.47 -17.84 -5.33
N GLY A 358 -8.22 -17.61 -4.93
CA GLY A 358 -7.38 -16.61 -5.59
C GLY A 358 -5.92 -17.02 -5.69
N ALA A 359 -5.07 -16.04 -5.92
CA ALA A 359 -3.63 -16.16 -5.84
C ALA A 359 -3.03 -14.86 -5.32
N ASN A 360 -1.82 -14.94 -4.75
CA ASN A 360 -1.03 -13.76 -4.48
C ASN A 360 -0.38 -13.24 -5.77
N MET A 361 -0.10 -11.95 -5.83
CA MET A 361 0.57 -11.33 -6.95
C MET A 361 1.50 -10.21 -6.48
N HIS A 362 2.78 -10.24 -6.91
CA HIS A 362 3.66 -9.06 -6.87
C HIS A 362 3.40 -8.19 -8.11
N ALA A 363 3.63 -6.87 -7.99
CA ALA A 363 3.47 -5.93 -9.10
C ALA A 363 4.65 -6.05 -10.10
N GLU A 364 4.88 -7.26 -10.61
CA GLU A 364 5.86 -7.52 -11.67
C GLU A 364 5.18 -7.81 -13.01
N ALA A 365 5.75 -7.25 -14.06
CA ALA A 365 5.23 -7.41 -15.41
C ALA A 365 5.53 -8.81 -15.93
N PRO A 366 4.49 -9.53 -16.40
CA PRO A 366 4.70 -10.83 -17.00
C PRO A 366 5.67 -10.77 -18.18
N VAL A 367 6.55 -11.78 -18.28
CA VAL A 367 7.49 -12.00 -19.40
C VAL A 367 8.57 -10.92 -19.55
N ARG A 368 8.21 -9.63 -19.57
CA ARG A 368 9.19 -8.54 -19.76
C ARG A 368 9.99 -8.20 -18.50
N GLY A 369 9.47 -8.57 -17.32
CA GLY A 369 10.07 -8.19 -16.04
C GLY A 369 9.89 -6.69 -15.70
N GLY A 370 10.41 -6.26 -14.54
CA GLY A 370 10.21 -4.93 -14.02
C GLY A 370 8.81 -4.70 -13.46
N ARG A 371 8.46 -3.45 -13.17
CA ARG A 371 7.14 -3.12 -12.62
C ARG A 371 6.02 -3.28 -13.65
N ALA A 372 4.91 -3.91 -13.23
CA ALA A 372 3.67 -3.95 -13.99
C ALA A 372 3.00 -2.57 -13.91
N ASN A 373 2.98 -1.84 -15.03
CA ASN A 373 2.51 -0.46 -15.10
C ASN A 373 1.82 -0.12 -16.43
N THR A 374 1.45 -1.11 -17.22
CA THR A 374 0.74 -0.92 -18.47
C THR A 374 -0.58 -1.69 -18.49
N ASP A 375 -1.51 -1.27 -19.35
CA ASP A 375 -2.78 -2.00 -19.57
C ASP A 375 -2.54 -3.42 -20.09
N GLU A 376 -1.47 -3.65 -20.86
CA GLU A 376 -1.10 -4.96 -21.40
C GLU A 376 -0.60 -5.90 -20.28
N ASP A 377 0.22 -5.40 -19.35
CA ASP A 377 0.64 -6.18 -18.17
C ASP A 377 -0.57 -6.63 -17.37
N VAL A 378 -1.47 -5.69 -17.07
CA VAL A 378 -2.68 -5.94 -16.29
C VAL A 378 -3.60 -6.94 -17.01
N ALA A 379 -3.84 -6.76 -18.32
CA ALA A 379 -4.64 -7.69 -19.10
C ALA A 379 -4.06 -9.12 -19.09
N THR A 380 -2.74 -9.24 -19.16
CA THR A 380 -2.05 -10.53 -19.09
C THR A 380 -2.22 -11.18 -17.72
N ILE A 381 -2.02 -10.43 -16.62
CA ILE A 381 -2.23 -10.92 -15.25
C ILE A 381 -3.67 -11.41 -15.05
N PHE A 382 -4.66 -10.61 -15.48
CA PHE A 382 -6.07 -10.98 -15.34
C PHE A 382 -6.46 -12.16 -16.23
N SER A 383 -5.78 -12.36 -17.37
CA SER A 383 -5.96 -13.56 -18.19
C SER A 383 -5.52 -14.82 -17.43
N TYR A 384 -4.41 -14.77 -16.69
CA TYR A 384 -3.93 -15.88 -15.86
C TYR A 384 -4.86 -16.16 -14.68
N LEU A 385 -5.39 -15.12 -14.01
CA LEU A 385 -6.36 -15.29 -12.94
C LEU A 385 -7.66 -15.95 -13.40
N LYS A 386 -8.19 -15.51 -14.55
CA LYS A 386 -9.38 -16.10 -15.18
C LYS A 386 -9.14 -17.56 -15.59
N ASP A 387 -8.00 -17.84 -16.18
CA ASP A 387 -7.63 -19.19 -16.58
C ASP A 387 -7.45 -20.11 -15.36
N LEU A 388 -6.96 -19.58 -14.23
CA LEU A 388 -6.89 -20.29 -12.96
C LEU A 388 -8.29 -20.59 -12.35
N ASN A 389 -9.37 -20.01 -12.87
CA ASN A 389 -10.71 -19.96 -12.28
C ASN A 389 -10.74 -19.20 -10.92
N ALA A 390 -9.88 -18.20 -10.76
CA ALA A 390 -9.85 -17.36 -9.57
C ALA A 390 -10.99 -16.34 -9.59
N ASN A 391 -11.58 -16.07 -8.42
CA ASN A 391 -12.51 -14.98 -8.16
C ASN A 391 -11.93 -13.92 -7.22
N PHE A 392 -10.65 -14.08 -6.84
CA PHE A 392 -9.98 -13.28 -5.83
C PHE A 392 -8.51 -13.12 -6.15
N VAL A 393 -7.91 -12.00 -5.76
CA VAL A 393 -6.47 -11.75 -5.83
C VAL A 393 -5.99 -10.99 -4.61
N ARG A 394 -4.86 -11.39 -4.02
CA ARG A 394 -4.15 -10.60 -3.03
C ARG A 394 -3.01 -9.85 -3.72
N LEU A 395 -3.08 -8.54 -3.72
CA LEU A 395 -2.07 -7.65 -4.27
C LEU A 395 -0.98 -7.44 -3.21
N ALA A 396 -0.04 -8.37 -3.18
CA ALA A 396 1.02 -8.41 -2.18
C ALA A 396 2.24 -7.58 -2.63
N HIS A 397 2.98 -7.00 -1.73
CA HIS A 397 2.72 -6.70 -0.30
C HIS A 397 2.51 -5.19 -0.12
N TYR A 398 2.03 -4.52 -1.15
CA TYR A 398 1.94 -3.06 -1.28
C TYR A 398 0.84 -2.68 -2.27
N PRO A 399 0.35 -1.43 -2.26
CA PRO A 399 -0.63 -0.98 -3.25
C PRO A 399 -0.10 -1.13 -4.67
N HIS A 400 -0.86 -1.81 -5.53
CA HIS A 400 -0.50 -1.98 -6.93
C HIS A 400 -0.90 -0.76 -7.77
N ASP A 401 -0.62 -0.79 -9.08
CA ASP A 401 -1.08 0.22 -10.02
C ASP A 401 -2.61 0.25 -10.03
N GLU A 402 -3.21 1.44 -10.10
CA GLU A 402 -4.67 1.63 -10.06
C GLU A 402 -5.40 0.87 -11.18
N ARG A 403 -4.72 0.59 -12.28
CA ARG A 403 -5.23 -0.24 -13.37
C ARG A 403 -5.63 -1.65 -12.91
N MET A 404 -4.96 -2.19 -11.88
CA MET A 404 -5.28 -3.51 -11.31
C MET A 404 -6.66 -3.53 -10.67
N GLU A 405 -6.96 -2.57 -9.80
CA GLU A 405 -8.25 -2.47 -9.13
C GLU A 405 -9.36 -2.10 -10.13
N ARG A 406 -9.07 -1.27 -11.15
CA ARG A 406 -10.01 -0.95 -12.23
C ARG A 406 -10.34 -2.17 -13.11
N ALA A 407 -9.36 -3.01 -13.40
CA ALA A 407 -9.57 -4.28 -14.11
C ALA A 407 -10.37 -5.25 -13.25
N ALA A 408 -10.06 -5.35 -11.96
CA ALA A 408 -10.79 -6.17 -11.00
C ALA A 408 -12.28 -5.78 -10.90
N ASP A 409 -12.58 -4.49 -10.87
CA ASP A 409 -13.96 -3.98 -10.90
C ASP A 409 -14.75 -4.46 -12.11
N LYS A 410 -14.13 -4.42 -13.31
CA LYS A 410 -14.76 -4.83 -14.58
C LYS A 410 -14.89 -6.34 -14.70
N ASP A 411 -13.92 -7.07 -14.20
CA ASP A 411 -13.79 -8.52 -14.39
C ASP A 411 -14.44 -9.35 -13.29
N GLY A 412 -14.95 -8.70 -12.20
CA GLY A 412 -15.58 -9.39 -11.10
C GLY A 412 -14.58 -10.15 -10.22
N ILE A 413 -13.33 -9.72 -10.16
CA ILE A 413 -12.31 -10.31 -9.29
C ILE A 413 -12.25 -9.49 -7.99
N MET A 414 -12.46 -10.15 -6.84
CA MET A 414 -12.35 -9.52 -5.54
C MET A 414 -10.88 -9.26 -5.19
N VAL A 415 -10.61 -8.19 -4.43
CA VAL A 415 -9.24 -7.73 -4.14
C VAL A 415 -9.00 -7.62 -2.64
N TRP A 416 -7.86 -8.12 -2.21
CA TRP A 416 -7.18 -7.80 -0.97
C TRP A 416 -6.04 -6.83 -1.30
N SER A 417 -6.14 -5.59 -0.86
CA SER A 417 -5.10 -4.57 -1.01
C SER A 417 -4.42 -4.31 0.33
N GLU A 418 -3.09 -4.14 0.33
CA GLU A 418 -2.32 -3.97 1.55
C GLU A 418 -1.21 -2.92 1.44
N ILE A 419 -0.85 -2.32 2.59
CA ILE A 419 0.30 -1.43 2.72
C ILE A 419 1.58 -2.25 2.97
N PRO A 420 2.78 -1.74 2.62
CA PRO A 420 4.03 -2.50 2.65
C PRO A 420 4.62 -2.71 4.06
N ASN A 421 3.77 -2.90 5.04
CA ASN A 421 4.12 -3.16 6.43
C ASN A 421 4.46 -4.65 6.61
N TRP A 422 5.70 -5.02 6.25
CA TRP A 422 6.15 -6.41 6.11
C TRP A 422 7.20 -6.76 7.16
N GLN A 423 6.97 -7.85 7.90
CA GLN A 423 7.84 -8.48 8.89
C GLN A 423 8.43 -7.52 9.94
N ARG A 424 9.62 -6.98 9.68
CA ARG A 424 10.41 -6.23 10.67
C ARG A 424 10.29 -4.74 10.45
N ILE A 425 9.35 -4.12 11.13
CA ILE A 425 9.15 -2.67 11.15
C ILE A 425 9.57 -2.13 12.52
N SER A 426 10.02 -0.87 12.59
CA SER A 426 10.35 -0.18 13.85
C SER A 426 9.07 0.31 14.55
N PHE A 427 8.29 -0.63 15.10
CA PHE A 427 6.97 -0.38 15.70
C PHE A 427 6.99 0.51 16.96
N ASP A 428 8.14 0.76 17.54
CA ASP A 428 8.33 1.62 18.70
C ASP A 428 8.52 3.11 18.34
N LYS A 429 8.64 3.43 17.03
CA LYS A 429 8.93 4.77 16.54
C LYS A 429 7.67 5.50 16.06
N PRO A 430 7.30 6.65 16.67
CA PRO A 430 6.14 7.43 16.24
C PRO A 430 6.24 7.94 14.79
N GLU A 431 7.44 8.27 14.33
CA GLU A 431 7.67 8.72 12.94
C GLU A 431 7.39 7.61 11.92
N VAL A 432 7.67 6.34 12.25
CA VAL A 432 7.35 5.18 11.41
C VAL A 432 5.83 4.96 11.39
N TYR A 433 5.15 5.13 12.53
CA TYR A 433 3.69 5.09 12.57
C TYR A 433 3.05 6.16 11.68
N ALA A 434 3.58 7.38 11.71
CA ALA A 434 3.08 8.47 10.88
C ALA A 434 3.24 8.20 9.37
N LYS A 435 4.36 7.61 8.94
CA LYS A 435 4.60 7.17 7.55
C LYS A 435 3.59 6.10 7.12
N ASP A 436 3.35 5.12 7.98
CA ASP A 436 2.44 4.01 7.71
C ASP A 436 0.98 4.50 7.60
N VAL A 437 0.57 5.40 8.49
CA VAL A 437 -0.73 6.08 8.42
C VAL A 437 -0.88 6.89 7.13
N ALA A 438 0.17 7.57 6.67
CA ALA A 438 0.13 8.32 5.41
C ALA A 438 -0.12 7.39 4.21
N MET A 439 0.66 6.30 4.08
CA MET A 439 0.49 5.31 3.02
C MET A 439 -0.88 4.63 3.06
N LEU A 440 -1.39 4.32 4.26
CA LEU A 440 -2.73 3.76 4.44
C LEU A 440 -3.82 4.72 3.97
N ARG A 441 -3.70 6.01 4.27
CA ARG A 441 -4.63 7.06 3.83
C ARG A 441 -4.61 7.22 2.32
N GLU A 442 -3.43 7.26 1.72
CA GLU A 442 -3.25 7.37 0.27
C GLU A 442 -3.87 6.17 -0.45
N MET A 443 -3.59 4.95 0.00
CA MET A 443 -4.18 3.72 -0.55
C MET A 443 -5.71 3.74 -0.45
N ILE A 444 -6.26 3.98 0.73
CA ILE A 444 -7.71 3.92 0.95
C ILE A 444 -8.42 5.05 0.18
N ARG A 445 -7.90 6.28 0.21
CA ARG A 445 -8.52 7.40 -0.54
C ARG A 445 -8.54 7.12 -2.03
N ARG A 446 -7.46 6.58 -2.60
CA ARG A 446 -7.40 6.19 -4.01
C ARG A 446 -8.44 5.12 -4.37
N ASP A 447 -8.61 4.09 -3.51
CA ASP A 447 -9.26 2.84 -3.92
C ASP A 447 -10.63 2.57 -3.29
N ARG A 448 -11.11 3.37 -2.32
CA ARG A 448 -12.36 3.08 -1.60
C ARG A 448 -13.63 3.13 -2.46
N ASN A 449 -13.59 3.77 -3.64
CA ASN A 449 -14.71 3.77 -4.58
C ASN A 449 -14.71 2.57 -5.54
N LYS A 450 -13.72 1.66 -5.43
CA LYS A 450 -13.62 0.46 -6.28
C LYS A 450 -14.30 -0.72 -5.60
N ALA A 451 -15.34 -1.26 -6.26
CA ALA A 451 -16.21 -2.29 -5.67
C ALA A 451 -15.47 -3.61 -5.43
N SER A 452 -14.49 -3.93 -6.26
CA SER A 452 -13.68 -5.15 -6.17
C SER A 452 -12.86 -5.24 -4.90
N VAL A 453 -12.39 -4.10 -4.36
CA VAL A 453 -11.62 -4.08 -3.11
C VAL A 453 -12.57 -4.42 -1.96
N ILE A 454 -12.35 -5.59 -1.34
CA ILE A 454 -13.18 -6.10 -0.24
C ILE A 454 -12.44 -6.16 1.09
N LEU A 455 -11.10 -6.20 1.05
CA LEU A 455 -10.23 -6.30 2.21
C LEU A 455 -9.14 -5.23 2.18
N TRP A 456 -9.02 -4.48 3.27
CA TRP A 456 -7.84 -3.67 3.59
C TRP A 456 -6.94 -4.45 4.53
N SER A 457 -5.66 -4.54 4.22
CA SER A 457 -4.68 -5.21 5.06
C SER A 457 -3.63 -4.22 5.56
N VAL A 458 -3.31 -4.34 6.83
CA VAL A 458 -2.41 -3.40 7.51
C VAL A 458 -1.03 -4.00 7.78
N SER A 459 -0.81 -5.30 7.55
CA SER A 459 0.53 -5.90 7.68
C SER A 459 0.63 -7.32 7.13
N ASN A 460 1.87 -7.77 6.95
CA ASN A 460 2.24 -9.15 6.60
C ASN A 460 3.36 -9.67 7.52
N GLU A 461 3.15 -10.83 8.14
CA GLU A 461 4.16 -11.62 8.89
C GLU A 461 4.92 -10.84 9.97
N THR A 462 4.29 -9.90 10.60
CA THR A 462 4.89 -9.16 11.71
C THR A 462 4.92 -10.01 12.98
N GLY A 463 6.02 -9.95 13.73
CA GLY A 463 6.20 -10.74 14.95
C GLY A 463 5.15 -10.41 16.03
N ASN A 464 4.80 -11.42 16.84
CA ASN A 464 3.80 -11.26 17.92
C ASN A 464 4.44 -10.68 19.20
N TYR A 465 4.33 -9.36 19.41
CA TYR A 465 4.76 -8.65 20.62
C TYR A 465 3.93 -7.37 20.85
N PRO A 466 3.81 -6.89 22.12
CA PRO A 466 2.82 -5.87 22.50
C PRO A 466 2.92 -4.54 21.75
N VAL A 467 4.12 -4.04 21.48
CA VAL A 467 4.28 -2.74 20.80
C VAL A 467 3.79 -2.82 19.34
N ARG A 468 4.03 -3.95 18.65
CA ARG A 468 3.48 -4.23 17.31
C ARG A 468 1.96 -4.28 17.35
N THR A 469 1.39 -5.01 18.31
CA THR A 469 -0.07 -5.14 18.43
C THR A 469 -0.73 -3.77 18.60
N LYS A 470 -0.19 -2.91 19.49
CA LYS A 470 -0.68 -1.54 19.67
C LYS A 470 -0.59 -0.72 18.37
N PHE A 471 0.55 -0.77 17.69
CA PHE A 471 0.78 -0.05 16.43
C PHE A 471 -0.24 -0.46 15.36
N LEU A 472 -0.38 -1.76 15.11
CA LEU A 472 -1.27 -2.30 14.09
C LEU A 472 -2.76 -2.09 14.43
N THR A 473 -3.15 -2.16 15.71
CA THR A 473 -4.51 -1.83 16.13
C THR A 473 -4.85 -0.38 15.79
N GLY A 474 -3.91 0.56 15.99
CA GLY A 474 -4.09 1.95 15.56
C GLY A 474 -4.28 2.11 14.05
N LEU A 475 -3.60 1.31 13.22
CA LEU A 475 -3.83 1.31 11.77
C LEU A 475 -5.19 0.72 11.39
N VAL A 476 -5.66 -0.32 12.09
CA VAL A 476 -7.01 -0.88 11.91
C VAL A 476 -8.07 0.18 12.23
N GLU A 477 -7.92 0.92 13.34
CA GLU A 477 -8.84 2.00 13.72
C GLU A 477 -8.86 3.11 12.65
N GLU A 478 -7.68 3.49 12.13
CA GLU A 478 -7.59 4.49 11.06
C GLU A 478 -8.22 4.00 9.76
N ALA A 479 -7.99 2.74 9.36
CA ALA A 479 -8.63 2.16 8.18
C ALA A 479 -10.16 2.18 8.29
N ARG A 480 -10.72 1.79 9.46
CA ARG A 480 -12.17 1.83 9.70
C ARG A 480 -12.74 3.26 9.68
N ARG A 481 -11.96 4.23 10.16
CA ARG A 481 -12.35 5.64 10.11
C ARG A 481 -12.40 6.19 8.69
N LEU A 482 -11.48 5.75 7.84
CA LEU A 482 -11.40 6.18 6.43
C LEU A 482 -12.43 5.49 5.55
N ASP A 483 -12.69 4.22 5.82
CA ASP A 483 -13.61 3.38 5.07
C ASP A 483 -14.25 2.30 5.96
N PRO A 484 -15.43 2.54 6.49
CA PRO A 484 -16.15 1.56 7.30
C PRO A 484 -16.87 0.48 6.47
N THR A 485 -16.77 0.52 5.13
CA THR A 485 -17.53 -0.35 4.23
C THR A 485 -16.78 -1.59 3.77
N ARG A 486 -15.50 -1.76 4.19
CA ARG A 486 -14.65 -2.92 3.88
C ARG A 486 -14.24 -3.64 5.15
N LEU A 487 -13.87 -4.91 4.96
CA LEU A 487 -13.31 -5.72 6.03
C LEU A 487 -11.82 -5.43 6.21
N ILE A 488 -11.34 -5.53 7.44
CA ILE A 488 -9.92 -5.34 7.76
C ILE A 488 -9.29 -6.69 8.05
N THR A 489 -8.10 -6.89 7.50
CA THR A 489 -7.33 -8.13 7.64
C THR A 489 -5.83 -7.86 7.85
N SER A 490 -5.09 -8.92 8.08
CA SER A 490 -3.63 -9.00 8.06
C SER A 490 -3.23 -10.46 7.82
N ALA A 491 -2.10 -10.69 7.17
CA ALA A 491 -1.53 -12.02 7.02
C ALA A 491 -0.58 -12.31 8.20
N LEU A 492 -0.94 -13.27 9.03
CA LEU A 492 -0.21 -13.68 10.23
C LEU A 492 0.61 -14.95 9.95
N ASN A 493 1.83 -15.01 10.47
CA ASN A 493 2.66 -16.22 10.49
C ASN A 493 2.99 -16.68 11.92
N SER A 494 2.17 -16.26 12.89
CA SER A 494 2.37 -16.48 14.32
C SER A 494 1.69 -17.75 14.86
N ALA A 495 1.22 -18.64 13.98
CA ALA A 495 0.74 -19.94 14.41
C ALA A 495 1.88 -20.77 15.00
N HIS A 496 1.70 -21.25 16.23
CA HIS A 496 2.64 -22.17 16.86
C HIS A 496 2.31 -23.60 16.47
N ILE A 497 3.29 -24.32 15.90
CA ILE A 497 3.13 -25.71 15.46
C ILE A 497 3.87 -26.62 16.44
N GLU A 498 3.15 -27.57 17.03
CA GLU A 498 3.67 -28.62 17.87
C GLU A 498 3.12 -29.99 17.39
N GLY A 499 3.97 -30.76 16.76
CA GLY A 499 3.56 -32.01 16.10
C GLY A 499 2.56 -31.73 14.98
N THR A 500 1.33 -32.22 15.14
CA THR A 500 0.21 -31.99 14.20
C THR A 500 -0.78 -30.91 14.67
N ALA A 501 -0.50 -30.22 15.76
CA ALA A 501 -1.34 -29.14 16.26
C ALA A 501 -0.78 -27.78 15.83
N ALA A 502 -1.62 -26.93 15.22
CA ALA A 502 -1.31 -25.54 14.90
C ALA A 502 -2.24 -24.62 15.70
N ILE A 503 -1.67 -23.76 16.53
CA ILE A 503 -2.42 -22.88 17.43
C ILE A 503 -2.08 -21.43 17.08
N LEU A 504 -3.07 -20.68 16.65
CA LEU A 504 -2.91 -19.23 16.47
C LEU A 504 -3.28 -18.52 17.78
N ASN A 505 -2.25 -18.05 18.48
CA ASN A 505 -2.39 -17.28 19.71
C ASN A 505 -1.76 -15.90 19.53
N ASP A 506 -2.36 -15.09 18.67
CA ASP A 506 -1.94 -13.72 18.41
C ASP A 506 -3.05 -12.75 18.79
N PRO A 507 -2.85 -11.91 19.85
CA PRO A 507 -3.87 -10.97 20.30
C PRO A 507 -4.31 -9.97 19.22
N PHE A 508 -3.50 -9.72 18.21
CA PHE A 508 -3.86 -8.83 17.11
C PHE A 508 -5.01 -9.37 16.25
N ALA A 509 -5.18 -10.70 16.21
CA ALA A 509 -6.31 -11.31 15.52
C ALA A 509 -7.68 -10.83 16.03
N ASP A 510 -7.77 -10.35 17.27
CA ASP A 510 -9.02 -9.81 17.84
C ASP A 510 -9.46 -8.50 17.16
N ALA A 511 -8.52 -7.70 16.68
CA ALA A 511 -8.80 -6.43 16.00
C ALA A 511 -9.27 -6.60 14.54
N LEU A 512 -9.02 -7.77 13.93
CA LEU A 512 -9.31 -8.06 12.53
C LEU A 512 -10.73 -8.58 12.33
N ASP A 513 -11.34 -8.31 11.17
CA ASP A 513 -12.61 -8.91 10.74
C ASP A 513 -12.39 -10.30 10.14
N VAL A 514 -11.33 -10.44 9.37
CA VAL A 514 -10.88 -11.65 8.69
C VAL A 514 -9.42 -11.89 9.04
N VAL A 515 -9.03 -13.13 9.32
CA VAL A 515 -7.66 -13.47 9.69
C VAL A 515 -6.98 -14.19 8.54
N GLY A 516 -5.93 -13.58 8.00
CA GLY A 516 -5.02 -14.24 7.07
C GLY A 516 -3.98 -15.09 7.81
N ILE A 517 -3.62 -16.24 7.26
CA ILE A 517 -2.59 -17.12 7.81
C ILE A 517 -1.62 -17.53 6.69
N ASN A 518 -0.32 -17.36 6.95
CA ASN A 518 0.75 -17.84 6.09
C ASN A 518 1.35 -19.10 6.69
N GLU A 519 1.32 -20.24 5.97
CA GLU A 519 1.89 -21.49 6.45
C GLU A 519 2.35 -22.41 5.30
N TYR A 520 3.55 -22.92 5.43
CA TYR A 520 4.24 -23.68 4.36
C TYR A 520 4.66 -25.07 4.79
N ILE A 521 3.78 -25.83 5.47
CA ILE A 521 4.04 -27.22 5.89
C ILE A 521 4.37 -28.07 4.66
N GLY A 522 5.42 -28.88 4.77
CA GLY A 522 5.95 -29.69 3.68
C GLY A 522 6.97 -28.97 2.79
N TRP A 523 7.17 -27.65 2.98
CA TRP A 523 8.22 -26.88 2.29
C TRP A 523 9.28 -26.33 3.23
N TYR A 524 8.91 -25.47 4.20
CA TYR A 524 9.85 -24.92 5.19
C TYR A 524 9.93 -25.79 6.45
N SER A 525 8.89 -26.52 6.79
CA SER A 525 8.81 -27.38 7.96
C SER A 525 8.12 -28.69 7.64
N GLY A 526 8.51 -29.77 8.30
CA GLY A 526 7.91 -31.11 8.16
C GLY A 526 8.06 -31.74 6.77
N VAL A 527 7.25 -32.73 6.52
CA VAL A 527 7.08 -33.37 5.21
C VAL A 527 5.65 -33.09 4.69
N PRO A 528 5.39 -33.23 3.37
CA PRO A 528 4.07 -32.94 2.82
C PRO A 528 2.92 -33.67 3.51
N GLU A 529 3.10 -34.93 3.87
CA GLU A 529 2.11 -35.80 4.54
C GLU A 529 1.77 -35.37 5.98
N ASP A 530 2.59 -34.49 6.59
CA ASP A 530 2.27 -33.95 7.90
C ASP A 530 1.10 -32.96 7.78
N ALA A 531 0.96 -32.26 6.63
CA ALA A 531 -0.15 -31.36 6.37
C ALA A 531 -1.51 -32.06 6.48
N ASP A 532 -1.64 -33.31 6.01
CA ASP A 532 -2.91 -34.09 6.08
C ASP A 532 -3.44 -34.27 7.50
N LYS A 533 -2.55 -34.25 8.49
CA LYS A 533 -2.86 -34.54 9.88
C LYS A 533 -3.05 -33.31 10.74
N MET A 534 -2.82 -32.13 10.16
CA MET A 534 -2.85 -30.87 10.93
C MET A 534 -4.23 -30.58 11.52
N GLN A 535 -4.21 -30.22 12.78
CA GLN A 535 -5.38 -29.74 13.53
C GLN A 535 -5.17 -28.29 13.93
N TRP A 536 -6.10 -27.43 13.53
CA TRP A 536 -6.00 -26.01 13.73
C TRP A 536 -6.88 -25.54 14.88
N ALA A 537 -6.29 -24.88 15.87
CA ALA A 537 -7.00 -24.11 16.89
C ALA A 537 -6.96 -22.62 16.49
N LEU A 538 -8.07 -22.14 15.93
CA LEU A 538 -8.20 -20.82 15.32
C LEU A 538 -9.33 -20.03 15.98
N PRO A 539 -9.31 -18.69 15.91
CA PRO A 539 -10.41 -17.84 16.38
C PRO A 539 -11.69 -18.12 15.59
N GLN A 540 -12.85 -17.84 16.21
CA GLN A 540 -14.16 -17.96 15.56
C GLN A 540 -14.43 -16.78 14.61
N LYS A 541 -13.57 -16.64 13.61
CA LYS A 541 -13.59 -15.62 12.55
C LYS A 541 -13.38 -16.29 11.20
N PRO A 542 -13.72 -15.63 10.08
CA PRO A 542 -13.34 -16.12 8.75
C PRO A 542 -11.83 -16.21 8.64
N ILE A 543 -11.33 -17.33 8.13
CA ILE A 543 -9.92 -17.57 7.88
C ILE A 543 -9.65 -17.58 6.38
N ILE A 544 -8.61 -16.89 5.97
CA ILE A 544 -8.01 -17.01 4.65
C ILE A 544 -6.61 -17.60 4.82
N MET A 545 -6.35 -18.76 4.17
CA MET A 545 -4.96 -19.19 4.03
C MET A 545 -4.29 -18.29 2.99
N SER A 546 -3.66 -17.22 3.48
CA SER A 546 -3.15 -16.13 2.65
C SER A 546 -1.84 -16.47 1.95
N GLU A 547 -1.07 -17.44 2.47
CA GLU A 547 0.09 -17.97 1.76
C GLU A 547 0.30 -19.44 2.10
N PHE A 548 0.57 -20.23 1.06
CA PHE A 548 0.98 -21.65 1.13
C PHE A 548 1.60 -22.05 -0.21
N GLY A 549 2.34 -23.14 -0.26
CA GLY A 549 2.96 -23.60 -1.50
C GLY A 549 4.38 -24.12 -1.32
N ALA A 550 5.06 -24.37 -2.42
CA ALA A 550 6.44 -24.82 -2.51
C ALA A 550 7.11 -24.26 -3.76
N GLU A 551 8.44 -24.30 -3.83
CA GLU A 551 9.19 -23.84 -5.01
C GLU A 551 9.43 -24.96 -6.02
N ALA A 552 9.32 -24.63 -7.32
CA ALA A 552 9.79 -25.47 -8.42
C ALA A 552 10.37 -24.62 -9.54
N LYS A 553 11.45 -25.06 -10.14
CA LYS A 553 11.97 -24.48 -11.39
C LYS A 553 11.16 -25.06 -12.54
N GLN A 554 10.55 -24.20 -13.35
CA GLN A 554 9.79 -24.64 -14.52
C GLN A 554 10.66 -25.48 -15.45
N GLY A 555 10.10 -26.62 -15.92
CA GLY A 555 10.81 -27.61 -16.74
C GLY A 555 11.80 -28.50 -15.97
N ASN A 556 11.90 -28.36 -14.63
CA ASN A 556 12.68 -29.28 -13.81
C ASN A 556 11.78 -30.43 -13.31
N HIS A 557 12.01 -31.63 -13.79
CA HIS A 557 11.19 -32.81 -13.54
C HIS A 557 11.94 -33.88 -12.74
N GLY A 558 11.24 -34.67 -11.92
CA GLY A 558 11.81 -35.72 -11.11
C GLY A 558 10.80 -36.40 -10.17
N ALA A 559 11.29 -37.06 -9.13
CA ALA A 559 10.43 -37.67 -8.13
C ALA A 559 9.76 -36.65 -7.22
N THR A 560 8.62 -36.99 -6.61
CA THR A 560 7.85 -36.13 -5.70
C THR A 560 8.59 -35.73 -4.41
N ASP A 561 9.63 -36.46 -4.04
CA ASP A 561 10.52 -36.14 -2.92
C ASP A 561 11.76 -35.35 -3.34
N GLN A 562 11.96 -35.13 -4.64
CA GLN A 562 13.08 -34.33 -5.16
C GLN A 562 12.72 -32.84 -5.17
N ARG A 563 13.36 -32.07 -4.30
CA ARG A 563 13.12 -30.61 -4.22
C ARG A 563 13.38 -29.93 -5.56
N TRP A 564 12.61 -28.84 -5.80
CA TRP A 564 12.70 -27.98 -6.98
C TRP A 564 12.11 -28.55 -8.28
N THR A 565 11.52 -29.75 -8.24
CA THR A 565 10.78 -30.34 -9.37
C THR A 565 9.33 -29.87 -9.37
N GLU A 566 8.70 -29.83 -10.53
CA GLU A 566 7.28 -29.50 -10.66
C GLU A 566 6.39 -30.56 -9.97
N GLU A 567 6.81 -31.81 -10.02
CA GLU A 567 6.14 -32.92 -9.34
C GLU A 567 6.14 -32.73 -7.82
N GLN A 568 7.27 -32.30 -7.24
CA GLN A 568 7.35 -32.06 -5.81
C GLN A 568 6.50 -30.84 -5.41
N GLN A 569 6.50 -29.75 -6.20
CA GLN A 569 5.65 -28.60 -5.93
C GLN A 569 4.16 -28.99 -5.94
N ALA A 570 3.73 -29.74 -6.95
CA ALA A 570 2.36 -30.22 -7.04
C ALA A 570 1.99 -31.16 -5.90
N TYR A 571 2.91 -32.05 -5.50
CA TYR A 571 2.73 -32.97 -4.38
C TYR A 571 2.56 -32.24 -3.03
N VAL A 572 3.40 -31.25 -2.73
CA VAL A 572 3.25 -30.41 -1.54
C VAL A 572 1.90 -29.72 -1.52
N LEU A 573 1.53 -29.05 -2.65
CA LEU A 573 0.24 -28.37 -2.75
C LEU A 573 -0.94 -29.32 -2.59
N GLN A 574 -0.86 -30.55 -3.09
CA GLN A 574 -1.92 -31.55 -2.92
C GLN A 574 -2.18 -31.86 -1.44
N HIS A 575 -1.14 -32.05 -0.64
CA HIS A 575 -1.26 -32.29 0.80
C HIS A 575 -1.72 -31.04 1.56
N GLN A 576 -1.23 -29.85 1.18
CA GLN A 576 -1.72 -28.61 1.74
C GLN A 576 -3.22 -28.39 1.44
N ILE A 577 -3.71 -28.76 0.26
CA ILE A 577 -5.16 -28.70 -0.08
C ILE A 577 -5.97 -29.63 0.84
N VAL A 578 -5.45 -30.82 1.18
CA VAL A 578 -6.09 -31.71 2.17
C VAL A 578 -6.16 -31.01 3.54
N MET A 579 -5.05 -30.41 3.99
CA MET A 579 -5.01 -29.63 5.23
C MET A 579 -6.06 -28.53 5.27
N LEU A 580 -6.17 -27.76 4.18
CA LEU A 580 -7.10 -26.64 4.07
C LEU A 580 -8.56 -27.07 4.22
N ASN A 581 -8.93 -28.23 3.69
CA ASN A 581 -10.28 -28.78 3.83
C ASN A 581 -10.62 -29.20 5.28
N ASN A 582 -9.62 -29.34 6.15
CA ASN A 582 -9.81 -29.65 7.56
C ASN A 582 -9.98 -28.41 8.46
N ILE A 583 -10.01 -27.19 7.89
CA ILE A 583 -10.21 -25.91 8.62
C ILE A 583 -11.66 -25.48 8.50
N PRO A 584 -12.50 -25.61 9.54
CA PRO A 584 -13.93 -25.31 9.46
C PRO A 584 -14.22 -23.82 9.17
N GLN A 585 -13.36 -22.92 9.63
CA GLN A 585 -13.46 -21.48 9.46
C GLN A 585 -12.88 -20.95 8.13
N LEU A 586 -12.32 -21.85 7.28
CA LEU A 586 -11.71 -21.42 6.00
C LEU A 586 -12.74 -20.80 5.08
N ARG A 587 -12.46 -19.58 4.61
CA ARG A 587 -13.30 -18.84 3.66
C ARG A 587 -12.54 -18.31 2.46
N GLY A 588 -11.26 -18.61 2.39
CA GLY A 588 -10.46 -18.26 1.23
C GLY A 588 -9.07 -18.88 1.23
N VAL A 589 -8.49 -18.93 0.05
CA VAL A 589 -7.14 -19.42 -0.18
C VAL A 589 -6.44 -18.61 -1.26
N THR A 590 -5.16 -18.34 -1.05
CA THR A 590 -4.29 -17.69 -2.03
C THR A 590 -2.91 -18.36 -1.98
N PRO A 591 -2.61 -19.33 -2.87
CA PRO A 591 -1.27 -19.88 -2.94
C PRO A 591 -0.23 -18.78 -3.18
N TRP A 592 0.92 -18.93 -2.62
CA TRP A 592 2.08 -18.12 -2.89
C TRP A 592 2.89 -18.80 -3.99
N ILE A 593 2.83 -18.32 -5.22
CA ILE A 593 2.27 -17.09 -5.78
C ILE A 593 1.80 -17.38 -7.21
N LEU A 594 1.08 -16.45 -7.87
CA LEU A 594 0.63 -16.64 -9.26
C LEU A 594 1.81 -16.84 -10.21
N MET A 595 2.83 -15.99 -10.13
CA MET A 595 4.01 -16.03 -10.99
C MET A 595 5.30 -15.97 -10.19
N ASP A 596 6.35 -16.64 -10.67
CA ASP A 596 7.71 -16.44 -10.16
C ASP A 596 8.08 -14.97 -10.25
N PHE A 597 8.72 -14.43 -9.21
CA PHE A 597 9.08 -13.02 -9.14
C PHE A 597 10.54 -12.83 -8.68
N ARG A 598 11.13 -11.70 -9.00
CA ARG A 598 12.50 -11.39 -8.62
C ARG A 598 12.64 -11.22 -7.11
N SER A 599 13.59 -11.97 -6.56
CA SER A 599 13.98 -11.91 -5.16
C SER A 599 15.49 -12.13 -5.05
N PRO A 600 16.28 -11.07 -4.92
CA PRO A 600 17.75 -11.15 -4.99
C PRO A 600 18.38 -12.05 -3.93
N GLY A 601 17.71 -12.24 -2.80
CA GLY A 601 18.12 -13.17 -1.74
C GLY A 601 18.00 -14.66 -2.13
N ARG A 602 17.23 -14.98 -3.17
CA ARG A 602 16.96 -16.33 -3.67
C ARG A 602 17.98 -16.70 -4.75
N ASN A 603 19.18 -17.14 -4.32
CA ASN A 603 20.33 -17.22 -5.24
C ASN A 603 20.98 -18.61 -5.29
N ILE A 604 20.17 -19.69 -5.33
CA ILE A 604 20.69 -21.04 -5.62
C ILE A 604 20.89 -21.14 -7.14
N PRO A 605 22.15 -21.32 -7.61
CA PRO A 605 22.45 -21.34 -9.04
C PRO A 605 21.69 -22.45 -9.77
N LYS A 606 21.20 -22.15 -10.97
CA LYS A 606 20.41 -23.05 -11.86
C LYS A 606 19.01 -23.42 -11.33
N LEU A 607 18.67 -23.06 -10.11
CA LEU A 607 17.35 -23.30 -9.52
C LEU A 607 16.61 -21.98 -9.30
N GLN A 608 17.10 -21.14 -8.40
CA GLN A 608 16.45 -19.87 -8.10
C GLN A 608 16.90 -18.74 -9.03
N ASP A 609 18.22 -18.55 -9.22
CA ASP A 609 18.80 -17.56 -10.11
C ASP A 609 18.26 -16.13 -9.88
N GLY A 610 18.04 -15.74 -8.61
CA GLY A 610 17.49 -14.45 -8.21
C GLY A 610 15.95 -14.36 -8.27
N TYR A 611 15.24 -15.50 -8.31
CA TYR A 611 13.78 -15.57 -8.29
C TYR A 611 13.25 -16.40 -7.13
N ASN A 612 12.14 -15.97 -6.56
CA ASN A 612 11.29 -16.84 -5.76
C ASN A 612 10.48 -17.73 -6.72
N ARG A 613 10.68 -19.04 -6.64
CA ARG A 613 10.16 -20.05 -7.56
C ARG A 613 8.83 -20.69 -7.11
N LYS A 614 8.11 -20.01 -6.20
CA LYS A 614 6.81 -20.52 -5.73
C LYS A 614 5.66 -20.24 -6.70
N GLY A 615 5.90 -19.54 -7.79
CA GLY A 615 4.91 -19.28 -8.82
C GLY A 615 4.24 -20.55 -9.34
N LEU A 616 2.95 -20.48 -9.59
CA LEU A 616 2.22 -21.47 -10.39
C LEU A 616 2.60 -21.34 -11.88
N ILE A 617 3.09 -20.16 -12.24
CA ILE A 617 3.58 -19.77 -13.58
C ILE A 617 5.02 -19.27 -13.41
N SER A 618 5.88 -19.57 -14.34
CA SER A 618 7.25 -19.05 -14.36
C SER A 618 7.33 -17.57 -14.75
N GLU A 619 8.50 -16.95 -14.55
CA GLU A 619 8.77 -15.56 -14.93
C GLU A 619 8.61 -15.29 -16.43
N ASP A 620 8.73 -16.32 -17.28
CA ASP A 620 8.54 -16.24 -18.72
C ASP A 620 7.13 -16.68 -19.19
N GLY A 621 6.18 -16.79 -18.25
CA GLY A 621 4.76 -17.02 -18.54
C GLY A 621 4.36 -18.48 -18.79
N LYS A 622 5.22 -19.46 -18.45
CA LYS A 622 4.91 -20.88 -18.63
C LYS A 622 4.26 -21.47 -17.39
N LYS A 623 3.13 -22.15 -17.56
CA LYS A 623 2.44 -22.84 -16.48
C LYS A 623 3.26 -24.03 -16.01
N LYS A 624 3.29 -24.23 -14.68
CA LYS A 624 3.84 -25.42 -14.05
C LYS A 624 2.72 -26.43 -13.75
N GLN A 625 3.06 -27.68 -13.44
CA GLN A 625 2.06 -28.71 -13.07
C GLN A 625 1.14 -28.28 -11.93
N SER A 626 1.67 -27.48 -11.01
CA SER A 626 0.91 -26.89 -9.89
C SER A 626 -0.22 -25.96 -10.35
N PHE A 627 -0.08 -25.29 -11.49
CA PHE A 627 -1.16 -24.47 -12.06
C PHE A 627 -2.37 -25.31 -12.42
N GLU A 628 -2.16 -26.44 -13.11
CA GLU A 628 -3.25 -27.32 -13.52
C GLU A 628 -3.95 -27.96 -12.30
N LEU A 629 -3.18 -28.32 -11.26
CA LEU A 629 -3.72 -28.80 -10.00
C LEU A 629 -4.66 -27.78 -9.36
N VAL A 630 -4.18 -26.56 -9.15
CA VAL A 630 -4.97 -25.49 -8.50
C VAL A 630 -6.17 -25.09 -9.37
N GLN A 631 -5.99 -24.98 -10.69
CA GLN A 631 -7.07 -24.71 -11.65
C GLN A 631 -8.20 -25.74 -11.51
N LYS A 632 -7.86 -27.03 -11.43
CA LYS A 632 -8.83 -28.10 -11.23
C LYS A 632 -9.57 -27.98 -9.91
N VAL A 633 -8.84 -27.74 -8.81
CA VAL A 633 -9.40 -27.54 -7.48
C VAL A 633 -10.41 -26.39 -7.45
N TYR A 634 -10.08 -25.27 -8.11
CA TYR A 634 -10.96 -24.10 -8.17
C TYR A 634 -12.18 -24.34 -9.06
N LYS A 635 -12.00 -24.97 -10.20
CA LYS A 635 -13.09 -25.34 -11.10
C LYS A 635 -14.10 -26.31 -10.46
N ASP A 636 -13.59 -27.27 -9.69
CA ASP A 636 -14.42 -28.30 -9.04
C ASP A 636 -15.04 -27.81 -7.72
N HIS A 637 -14.73 -26.56 -7.29
CA HIS A 637 -15.13 -25.97 -6.01
C HIS A 637 -14.90 -26.96 -4.85
N SER A 638 -13.74 -27.60 -4.85
CA SER A 638 -13.41 -28.68 -3.91
C SER A 638 -12.86 -28.19 -2.58
N LEU A 639 -12.69 -26.88 -2.40
CA LEU A 639 -12.33 -26.23 -1.15
C LEU A 639 -13.53 -25.50 -0.54
N GLY A 640 -13.57 -25.48 0.80
CA GLY A 640 -14.51 -24.69 1.56
C GLY A 640 -15.97 -25.02 1.23
N LYS A 641 -16.33 -26.29 1.27
CA LYS A 641 -17.74 -26.70 1.19
C LYS A 641 -18.47 -26.05 2.35
N ALA A 642 -18.87 -24.78 2.14
CA ALA A 642 -19.74 -24.06 3.03
C ALA A 642 -21.10 -24.79 3.04
N GLU A 643 -21.54 -25.19 4.21
CA GLU A 643 -22.94 -25.55 4.47
C GLU A 643 -23.84 -24.31 4.31
#